data_5a179f06f14d47dfb8208d192400e2b2
#
_entry.id   5a179f06f14d47dfb8208d192400e2b2
#
_cell.length_a   1.000
_cell.length_b   1.000
_cell.length_c   1.000
_cell.angle_alpha   90.00
_cell.angle_beta   90.00
_cell.angle_gamma   90.00
#
_symmetry.space_group_name_H-M   'P 1'
#
loop_
_entity.id
_entity.type
_entity.pdbx_description
1 polymer ?
#
loop_
_entity_poly.entity_id
_entity_poly.type
_entity_poly.pdbx_seq_one_letter_code
_entity_poly.pdbx_strand_id
1 'polypeptide(L)'
;MNKAVTDGVVFMPTPFSDGLDVWSRSDGTPGSDTYDGFATAAYVPADADFSGCLEILKTDATQRLRYMGDTPILPGCYLRVTARVKAISGVMPAVRIGAWAGRDNGKQVAGLTVTGPSVQLTSYGTVVEVSAIVGVCNRGGVDMVWGTEPDLGHFGLDLTGPNGGVVRIDDIVIEDITSVFLRTLMNWVDVRDYGAIGDGSTDDSAAFEAADAAANGRKVLVSKGNYRLASSVTFENHVEFEGRVTMPDAAILSPTKDFELSSYVDAFGGDEETALKKGLQSLLNNADHESFDLSGRRVSLSGPIDVRVAVNNRDSYAQRRVLRNGQLRAETSTGWDTTSVTSQATYSASNQWQLTGVSNIANIEIGSLIEAAGVGREIYVKEVNVGAQSLTLSQPLSDAVGTQTYTFTRFRYLLDFSGFSRLDKFEIEDVEFQCNEICSAVMLPPTGVVNVIRNCVFNRPKDRGITSIGEGCQGMLIDYNQFNSAEGGLTTQNRSSVAINTNANDVKIRNNRASQFRHFAVVSGGNGVIANNHFFQGDSSGVRSAGIVLCLKNTNTTVSGNYVDNCFIEWTNEGDPEPDFVSGFGFSGLSVTNNVFLCSDMSAQFSFIIVKPYGQNHRVNGMNVSGHLFRSSGGTINRVDRVDTSFAGLNLAAMRNIHFTNNTYLNVSNGVENPLLLSHAQNTHAQTWVIDTANRLPFGGYTLQVESLVLSSRPRDTSNVSLFATPYTSVREGGGQDQVHAIWPEPVRGDATLRVRMDS
;
A
#
# COMPACT_ATOMS: atom_id res chain seq x y z
N MET A 1 2.79 24.31 -34.70
CA MET A 1 1.78 25.37 -35.06
C MET A 1 0.95 24.83 -36.20
N ASN A 2 -0.33 24.64 -35.99
CA ASN A 2 -1.23 24.33 -37.11
C ASN A 2 -1.76 25.63 -37.65
N LYS A 3 -1.11 26.18 -38.68
CA LYS A 3 -1.49 27.44 -39.36
C LYS A 3 -2.64 27.25 -40.35
N ALA A 4 -3.33 26.12 -40.35
CA ALA A 4 -4.30 25.79 -41.42
C ALA A 4 -5.50 26.78 -41.50
N VAL A 5 -5.83 27.51 -40.41
CA VAL A 5 -6.96 28.45 -40.35
C VAL A 5 -6.54 29.85 -40.82
N THR A 6 -5.30 30.26 -40.54
CA THR A 6 -4.81 31.61 -40.75
C THR A 6 -3.69 31.69 -41.80
N ASP A 7 -3.38 30.57 -42.48
CA ASP A 7 -2.33 30.54 -43.50
C ASP A 7 -2.70 31.43 -44.71
N GLY A 8 -1.82 32.36 -45.02
CA GLY A 8 -2.04 33.33 -46.09
C GLY A 8 -2.92 34.57 -45.73
N VAL A 9 -3.41 34.62 -44.48
CA VAL A 9 -4.18 35.78 -43.99
C VAL A 9 -3.23 36.84 -43.46
N VAL A 10 -3.41 38.09 -43.93
CA VAL A 10 -2.63 39.25 -43.49
C VAL A 10 -3.43 40.02 -42.44
N PHE A 11 -2.93 40.02 -41.19
CA PHE A 11 -3.57 40.76 -40.09
C PHE A 11 -2.95 42.12 -39.84
N MET A 12 -1.73 42.37 -40.28
CA MET A 12 -1.00 43.63 -40.05
C MET A 12 -1.63 44.79 -40.77
N PRO A 13 -1.96 45.88 -40.07
CA PRO A 13 -2.38 47.14 -40.70
C PRO A 13 -1.28 47.70 -41.57
N THR A 14 -1.70 48.59 -42.53
CA THR A 14 -0.78 49.40 -43.32
C THR A 14 0.01 50.33 -42.39
N PRO A 15 1.36 50.37 -42.49
CA PRO A 15 2.18 51.29 -41.67
C PRO A 15 1.81 52.78 -41.85
N PHE A 16 2.02 53.60 -40.83
CA PHE A 16 1.79 55.03 -40.91
C PHE A 16 2.68 55.73 -41.98
N SER A 17 3.82 55.14 -42.30
CA SER A 17 4.71 55.62 -43.38
C SER A 17 4.09 55.55 -44.74
N ASP A 18 3.12 54.68 -44.97
CA ASP A 18 2.48 54.49 -46.29
C ASP A 18 1.29 55.45 -46.53
N GLY A 19 0.95 56.28 -45.52
CA GLY A 19 -0.10 57.24 -45.57
C GLY A 19 -1.13 57.16 -44.44
N LEU A 20 -1.85 58.26 -44.22
CA LEU A 20 -2.84 58.30 -43.12
C LEU A 20 -4.28 58.24 -43.63
N ASP A 21 -4.47 58.05 -44.93
CA ASP A 21 -5.78 57.97 -45.60
C ASP A 21 -6.57 56.68 -45.24
N VAL A 22 -5.87 55.66 -44.76
CA VAL A 22 -6.46 54.40 -44.26
C VAL A 22 -6.62 54.39 -42.75
N TRP A 23 -6.34 55.46 -42.07
CA TRP A 23 -6.43 55.57 -40.59
C TRP A 23 -7.55 56.56 -40.22
N SER A 24 -8.65 56.00 -39.71
CA SER A 24 -9.85 56.70 -39.31
C SER A 24 -9.75 57.37 -37.94
N ARG A 25 -10.34 58.58 -37.80
CA ARG A 25 -10.61 59.24 -36.51
C ARG A 25 -11.92 58.81 -35.85
N SER A 26 -12.69 57.92 -36.50
CA SER A 26 -14.00 57.49 -36.08
C SER A 26 -13.95 55.92 -35.74
N ASP A 27 -14.81 55.18 -36.39
CA ASP A 27 -14.97 53.74 -36.13
C ASP A 27 -14.20 52.85 -37.10
N GLY A 28 -13.59 53.38 -38.15
CA GLY A 28 -12.82 52.67 -39.16
C GLY A 28 -13.65 52.18 -40.34
N THR A 29 -14.96 52.38 -40.35
CA THR A 29 -15.79 51.93 -41.46
C THR A 29 -15.50 52.71 -42.73
N PRO A 30 -15.72 52.14 -43.93
CA PRO A 30 -15.51 52.84 -45.20
C PRO A 30 -16.24 54.19 -45.29
N GLY A 31 -15.50 55.26 -45.64
CA GLY A 31 -16.03 56.57 -45.70
C GLY A 31 -16.01 57.40 -44.41
N SER A 32 -15.48 56.82 -43.32
CA SER A 32 -15.25 57.58 -42.08
C SER A 32 -14.08 58.55 -42.21
N ASP A 33 -14.12 59.69 -41.46
CA ASP A 33 -13.06 60.68 -41.43
C ASP A 33 -11.69 60.09 -41.11
N THR A 34 -10.66 60.50 -41.84
CA THR A 34 -9.29 60.01 -41.72
C THR A 34 -8.36 61.02 -41.04
N TYR A 35 -7.15 60.62 -40.74
CA TYR A 35 -6.06 61.45 -40.25
C TYR A 35 -5.27 62.09 -41.39
N ASP A 36 -5.54 61.76 -42.67
CA ASP A 36 -4.89 62.40 -43.78
C ASP A 36 -5.26 63.87 -43.86
N GLY A 37 -4.24 64.72 -43.91
CA GLY A 37 -4.42 66.18 -43.93
C GLY A 37 -5.03 66.77 -42.66
N PHE A 38 -5.19 66.03 -41.57
CA PHE A 38 -5.78 66.52 -40.33
C PHE A 38 -4.77 67.39 -39.54
N ALA A 39 -5.12 68.61 -39.19
CA ALA A 39 -4.20 69.60 -38.65
C ALA A 39 -3.54 69.27 -37.33
N THR A 40 -4.08 68.33 -36.58
CA THR A 40 -3.59 67.91 -35.26
C THR A 40 -2.93 66.50 -35.26
N ALA A 41 -2.60 65.98 -36.47
CA ALA A 41 -1.90 64.70 -36.62
C ALA A 41 -0.85 64.79 -37.73
N ALA A 42 0.29 64.17 -37.55
CA ALA A 42 1.36 64.12 -38.54
C ALA A 42 2.17 62.82 -38.40
N TYR A 43 2.62 62.30 -39.53
CA TYR A 43 3.63 61.23 -39.53
C TYR A 43 5.02 61.80 -39.18
N VAL A 44 5.70 61.24 -38.22
CA VAL A 44 7.04 61.59 -37.80
C VAL A 44 7.98 60.45 -38.26
N PRO A 45 8.83 60.72 -39.30
CA PRO A 45 9.58 59.65 -39.96
C PRO A 45 10.74 59.06 -39.13
N ALA A 46 11.15 59.74 -38.04
CA ALA A 46 12.18 59.26 -37.14
C ALA A 46 11.94 59.76 -35.73
N ASP A 47 12.00 58.88 -34.79
CA ASP A 47 11.87 59.11 -33.34
C ASP A 47 12.95 58.32 -32.59
N ALA A 48 13.24 58.71 -31.35
CA ALA A 48 14.29 58.07 -30.58
C ALA A 48 13.99 56.60 -30.24
N ASP A 49 12.70 56.25 -30.14
CA ASP A 49 12.26 54.91 -29.67
C ASP A 49 11.48 54.15 -30.75
N PHE A 50 11.03 54.85 -31.84
CA PHE A 50 10.22 54.30 -32.93
C PHE A 50 10.92 54.58 -34.28
N SER A 51 10.87 53.65 -35.24
CA SER A 51 11.46 53.79 -36.54
C SER A 51 10.71 54.86 -37.40
N GLY A 52 9.44 55.09 -37.13
CA GLY A 52 8.53 56.11 -37.57
C GLY A 52 7.29 55.99 -36.68
N CYS A 53 6.52 57.09 -36.57
CA CYS A 53 5.34 57.11 -35.72
C CYS A 53 4.30 58.13 -36.12
N LEU A 54 3.08 57.90 -35.65
CA LEU A 54 2.01 58.89 -35.76
C LEU A 54 2.00 59.83 -34.54
N GLU A 55 2.20 61.10 -34.68
CA GLU A 55 2.02 62.13 -33.65
C GLU A 55 0.60 62.65 -33.69
N ILE A 56 -0.12 62.68 -32.58
CA ILE A 56 -1.49 63.18 -32.46
C ILE A 56 -1.56 64.15 -31.28
N LEU A 57 -2.10 65.35 -31.52
CA LEU A 57 -2.61 66.23 -30.49
C LEU A 57 -4.06 65.80 -30.18
N LYS A 58 -4.32 65.36 -28.96
CA LYS A 58 -5.64 64.94 -28.52
C LYS A 58 -6.60 66.11 -28.37
N THR A 59 -7.68 66.13 -29.18
CA THR A 59 -8.69 67.18 -29.20
C THR A 59 -10.09 66.73 -28.79
N ASP A 60 -10.35 65.42 -28.81
CA ASP A 60 -11.66 64.86 -28.48
C ASP A 60 -11.62 64.10 -27.10
N ALA A 61 -12.76 64.09 -26.42
CA ALA A 61 -12.86 63.35 -25.12
C ALA A 61 -12.40 61.91 -25.24
N THR A 62 -12.72 61.24 -26.33
CA THR A 62 -12.15 59.98 -26.78
C THR A 62 -11.63 60.12 -28.17
N GLN A 63 -10.34 60.34 -28.34
CA GLN A 63 -9.66 60.42 -29.62
C GLN A 63 -9.44 59.00 -30.13
N ARG A 64 -10.09 58.65 -31.23
CA ARG A 64 -10.01 57.31 -31.82
C ARG A 64 -8.98 57.25 -32.93
N LEU A 65 -8.30 56.16 -33.04
CA LEU A 65 -7.49 55.75 -34.19
C LEU A 65 -7.91 54.33 -34.57
N ARG A 66 -8.38 54.14 -35.80
CA ARG A 66 -8.81 52.85 -36.32
C ARG A 66 -8.23 52.63 -37.72
N TYR A 67 -7.75 51.42 -37.95
CA TYR A 67 -7.40 50.92 -39.26
C TYR A 67 -8.68 50.67 -40.09
N MET A 68 -8.77 51.23 -41.30
CA MET A 68 -9.95 51.07 -42.12
C MET A 68 -9.98 49.84 -42.99
N GLY A 69 -8.85 49.11 -43.06
CA GLY A 69 -8.82 47.81 -43.69
C GLY A 69 -9.52 46.71 -42.83
N ASP A 70 -10.14 45.75 -43.49
CA ASP A 70 -10.86 44.67 -42.88
C ASP A 70 -9.86 43.69 -42.28
N THR A 71 -9.76 43.67 -40.94
CA THR A 71 -9.03 42.60 -40.24
C THR A 71 -9.99 41.42 -40.07
N PRO A 72 -9.75 40.27 -40.71
CA PRO A 72 -10.69 39.15 -40.67
C PRO A 72 -10.75 38.51 -39.27
N ILE A 73 -11.97 38.24 -38.82
CA ILE A 73 -12.25 37.51 -37.57
C ILE A 73 -12.76 36.13 -37.97
N LEU A 74 -11.88 35.15 -37.95
CA LEU A 74 -12.22 33.78 -38.32
C LEU A 74 -12.79 33.01 -37.13
N PRO A 75 -13.76 32.10 -37.31
CA PRO A 75 -14.27 31.29 -36.26
C PRO A 75 -13.15 30.52 -35.51
N GLY A 76 -13.08 30.67 -34.20
CA GLY A 76 -12.04 30.06 -33.39
C GLY A 76 -10.70 30.79 -33.35
N CYS A 77 -10.59 31.95 -33.99
CA CYS A 77 -9.38 32.77 -34.01
C CYS A 77 -9.26 33.64 -32.74
N TYR A 78 -8.04 33.79 -32.24
CA TYR A 78 -7.67 34.72 -31.17
C TYR A 78 -6.56 35.62 -31.66
N LEU A 79 -6.82 36.92 -31.68
CA LEU A 79 -5.87 37.95 -32.13
C LEU A 79 -5.42 38.80 -30.96
N ARG A 80 -4.14 39.07 -30.86
CA ARG A 80 -3.59 40.09 -29.97
C ARG A 80 -3.31 41.34 -30.75
N VAL A 81 -3.90 42.44 -30.33
CA VAL A 81 -3.64 43.80 -30.88
C VAL A 81 -2.74 44.52 -29.89
N THR A 82 -1.61 45.04 -30.35
CA THR A 82 -0.62 45.73 -29.53
C THR A 82 -0.30 47.08 -30.13
N ALA A 83 -0.19 48.12 -29.28
CA ALA A 83 0.28 49.45 -29.63
C ALA A 83 1.34 49.93 -28.63
N ARG A 84 2.40 50.55 -29.11
CA ARG A 84 3.42 51.21 -28.29
C ARG A 84 3.20 52.71 -28.36
N VAL A 85 3.04 53.37 -27.23
CA VAL A 85 2.64 54.81 -27.14
C VAL A 85 3.50 55.53 -26.12
N LYS A 86 3.86 56.77 -26.41
CA LYS A 86 4.50 57.65 -25.42
C LYS A 86 3.89 59.05 -25.45
N ALA A 87 3.79 59.70 -24.29
CA ALA A 87 3.41 61.08 -24.16
C ALA A 87 4.62 61.95 -24.45
N ILE A 88 4.40 63.05 -25.25
CA ILE A 88 5.45 64.00 -25.62
C ILE A 88 5.29 65.31 -24.83
N SER A 89 4.08 65.86 -24.76
CA SER A 89 3.79 67.10 -24.06
C SER A 89 2.31 67.22 -23.68
N GLY A 90 1.98 68.22 -22.88
CA GLY A 90 0.61 68.56 -22.54
C GLY A 90 0.00 67.58 -21.50
N VAL A 91 -1.29 67.39 -21.52
CA VAL A 91 -1.98 66.48 -20.60
C VAL A 91 -1.76 65.04 -21.03
N MET A 92 -1.39 64.14 -20.04
CA MET A 92 -1.17 62.73 -20.31
C MET A 92 -2.51 62.00 -20.36
N PRO A 93 -2.90 61.38 -21.49
CA PRO A 93 -4.13 60.62 -21.60
C PRO A 93 -3.96 59.23 -21.07
N ALA A 94 -5.07 58.52 -20.83
CA ALA A 94 -5.08 57.08 -20.75
C ALA A 94 -5.26 56.49 -22.16
N VAL A 95 -4.63 55.34 -22.39
CA VAL A 95 -4.61 54.63 -23.67
C VAL A 95 -5.21 53.24 -23.49
N ARG A 96 -6.01 52.80 -24.43
CA ARG A 96 -6.52 51.44 -24.52
C ARG A 96 -6.63 50.99 -25.96
N ILE A 97 -6.53 49.71 -26.22
CA ILE A 97 -6.92 49.15 -27.53
C ILE A 97 -8.42 49.36 -27.73
N GLY A 98 -8.82 49.73 -28.92
CA GLY A 98 -10.20 49.91 -29.30
C GLY A 98 -10.46 49.32 -30.68
N ALA A 99 -11.68 48.87 -30.90
CA ALA A 99 -12.08 48.21 -32.13
C ALA A 99 -13.52 48.58 -32.55
N TRP A 100 -13.87 48.18 -33.73
CA TRP A 100 -15.25 48.12 -34.25
C TRP A 100 -15.45 46.71 -34.82
N ALA A 101 -16.55 46.05 -34.47
CA ALA A 101 -16.86 44.68 -34.89
C ALA A 101 -17.97 44.71 -35.96
N GLY A 102 -17.74 44.09 -37.08
CA GLY A 102 -18.67 44.07 -38.21
C GLY A 102 -18.87 42.73 -38.86
N ARG A 103 -19.87 42.67 -39.74
CA ARG A 103 -20.13 41.57 -40.66
C ARG A 103 -19.72 41.97 -42.08
N ASP A 104 -19.46 40.99 -42.95
CA ASP A 104 -19.12 41.18 -44.36
C ASP A 104 -20.07 42.11 -45.11
N ASN A 105 -21.31 42.28 -44.64
CA ASN A 105 -22.30 43.19 -45.23
C ASN A 105 -22.22 44.65 -44.74
N GLY A 106 -21.14 44.97 -43.98
CA GLY A 106 -20.89 46.31 -43.46
C GLY A 106 -21.73 46.70 -42.22
N LYS A 107 -22.51 45.77 -41.66
CA LYS A 107 -23.33 46.05 -40.47
C LYS A 107 -22.52 45.74 -39.18
N GLN A 108 -22.65 46.68 -38.22
CA GLN A 108 -22.07 46.50 -36.89
C GLN A 108 -22.75 45.36 -36.14
N VAL A 109 -21.95 44.58 -35.42
CA VAL A 109 -22.43 43.64 -34.40
C VAL A 109 -22.46 44.39 -33.06
N ALA A 110 -23.66 44.66 -32.56
CA ALA A 110 -23.87 45.45 -31.36
C ALA A 110 -23.72 44.64 -30.09
N GLY A 111 -23.45 45.28 -28.96
CA GLY A 111 -23.44 44.69 -27.62
C GLY A 111 -22.13 43.95 -27.25
N LEU A 112 -21.13 44.00 -28.12
CA LEU A 112 -19.83 43.40 -27.86
C LEU A 112 -18.91 44.33 -27.06
N THR A 113 -17.98 43.76 -26.28
CA THR A 113 -16.88 44.52 -25.68
C THR A 113 -15.86 44.85 -26.76
N VAL A 114 -15.78 46.14 -27.16
CA VAL A 114 -14.91 46.60 -28.24
C VAL A 114 -13.70 47.41 -27.75
N THR A 115 -13.43 47.39 -26.46
CA THR A 115 -12.27 48.08 -25.85
C THR A 115 -11.56 47.20 -24.87
N GLY A 116 -10.23 47.20 -24.90
CA GLY A 116 -9.36 46.53 -23.97
C GLY A 116 -9.14 47.31 -22.67
N PRO A 117 -8.27 46.80 -21.78
CA PRO A 117 -7.85 47.47 -20.55
C PRO A 117 -7.24 48.86 -20.84
N SER A 118 -7.51 49.83 -19.96
CA SER A 118 -6.98 51.19 -20.06
C SER A 118 -5.72 51.36 -19.23
N VAL A 119 -4.68 51.94 -19.83
CA VAL A 119 -3.38 52.23 -19.17
C VAL A 119 -3.17 53.76 -19.16
N GLN A 120 -2.96 54.33 -17.96
CA GLN A 120 -2.66 55.74 -17.80
C GLN A 120 -1.19 56.05 -18.15
N LEU A 121 -0.95 56.97 -19.08
CA LEU A 121 0.41 57.48 -19.28
C LEU A 121 0.80 58.36 -18.09
N THR A 122 1.97 58.14 -17.52
CA THR A 122 2.43 58.81 -16.28
C THR A 122 3.73 59.57 -16.41
N SER A 123 4.42 59.45 -17.55
CA SER A 123 5.73 60.06 -17.79
C SER A 123 5.88 60.44 -19.26
N TYR A 124 6.47 61.62 -19.54
CA TYR A 124 6.85 61.99 -20.90
C TYR A 124 8.05 61.18 -21.39
N GLY A 125 8.06 60.85 -22.67
CA GLY A 125 9.14 60.15 -23.34
C GLY A 125 9.26 58.66 -22.95
N THR A 126 8.45 58.18 -22.02
CA THR A 126 8.45 56.77 -21.66
C THR A 126 7.51 55.99 -22.57
N VAL A 127 8.04 54.96 -23.22
CA VAL A 127 7.23 54.06 -24.07
C VAL A 127 6.40 53.13 -23.18
N VAL A 128 5.11 53.11 -23.41
CA VAL A 128 4.13 52.23 -22.77
C VAL A 128 3.55 51.33 -23.83
N GLU A 129 3.59 50.00 -23.59
CA GLU A 129 2.92 49.03 -24.44
C GLU A 129 1.52 48.77 -23.91
N VAL A 130 0.54 48.84 -24.78
CA VAL A 130 -0.87 48.57 -24.49
C VAL A 130 -1.33 47.48 -25.44
N SER A 131 -1.89 46.42 -24.90
CA SER A 131 -2.40 45.31 -25.71
C SER A 131 -3.78 44.86 -25.24
N ALA A 132 -4.52 44.22 -26.14
CA ALA A 132 -5.76 43.55 -25.84
C ALA A 132 -5.92 42.31 -26.75
N ILE A 133 -6.53 41.27 -26.21
CA ILE A 133 -6.81 40.02 -26.92
C ILE A 133 -8.30 40.01 -27.27
N VAL A 134 -8.60 39.82 -28.56
CA VAL A 134 -9.95 39.58 -29.07
C VAL A 134 -10.09 38.09 -29.43
N GLY A 135 -11.22 37.50 -29.08
CA GLY A 135 -11.45 36.09 -29.36
C GLY A 135 -12.91 35.66 -29.26
N VAL A 136 -13.16 34.43 -29.63
CA VAL A 136 -14.52 33.85 -29.78
C VAL A 136 -15.19 33.65 -28.44
N CYS A 137 -14.48 33.17 -27.41
CA CYS A 137 -15.08 32.84 -26.12
C CYS A 137 -14.32 33.44 -24.93
N ASN A 138 -14.99 33.43 -23.77
CA ASN A 138 -14.44 33.93 -22.52
C ASN A 138 -13.39 32.96 -21.99
N ARG A 139 -12.12 33.20 -22.27
CA ARG A 139 -10.97 32.50 -21.73
C ARG A 139 -10.08 33.44 -20.93
N GLY A 140 -9.31 32.87 -19.98
CA GLY A 140 -8.38 33.69 -19.19
C GLY A 140 -7.41 34.44 -20.08
N GLY A 141 -7.43 35.80 -19.99
CA GLY A 141 -6.62 36.71 -20.79
C GLY A 141 -7.28 37.26 -22.06
N VAL A 142 -8.49 36.82 -22.38
CA VAL A 142 -9.27 37.44 -23.47
C VAL A 142 -10.01 38.68 -22.96
N ASP A 143 -9.68 39.86 -23.51
CA ASP A 143 -10.24 41.13 -23.06
C ASP A 143 -11.54 41.48 -23.81
N MET A 144 -11.61 41.13 -25.10
CA MET A 144 -12.73 41.41 -26.00
C MET A 144 -13.33 40.10 -26.52
N VAL A 145 -14.38 39.64 -25.87
CA VAL A 145 -15.10 38.43 -26.27
C VAL A 145 -16.14 38.78 -27.32
N TRP A 146 -15.95 38.31 -28.55
CA TRP A 146 -16.78 38.70 -29.69
C TRP A 146 -17.74 37.61 -30.20
N GLY A 147 -17.59 36.38 -29.77
CA GLY A 147 -18.41 35.26 -30.28
C GLY A 147 -18.09 34.93 -31.73
N THR A 148 -19.07 34.38 -32.44
CA THR A 148 -18.94 33.92 -33.83
C THR A 148 -19.70 34.78 -34.83
N GLU A 149 -20.28 35.95 -34.41
CA GLU A 149 -21.08 36.78 -35.28
C GLU A 149 -20.25 37.77 -36.11
N PRO A 150 -19.16 38.40 -35.61
CA PRO A 150 -18.34 39.29 -36.41
C PRO A 150 -17.49 38.52 -37.43
N ASP A 151 -17.44 38.97 -38.65
CA ASP A 151 -16.60 38.44 -39.72
C ASP A 151 -15.31 39.25 -39.87
N LEU A 152 -15.34 40.54 -39.43
CA LEU A 152 -14.21 41.46 -39.51
C LEU A 152 -14.19 42.47 -38.35
N GLY A 153 -13.03 43.09 -38.15
CA GLY A 153 -12.84 44.17 -37.21
C GLY A 153 -11.94 45.28 -37.71
N HIS A 154 -12.27 46.55 -37.35
CA HIS A 154 -11.37 47.66 -37.49
C HIS A 154 -10.69 47.96 -36.17
N PHE A 155 -9.40 47.63 -36.07
CA PHE A 155 -8.64 47.75 -34.84
C PHE A 155 -7.80 49.01 -34.77
N GLY A 156 -7.50 49.42 -33.55
CA GLY A 156 -6.65 50.55 -33.27
C GLY A 156 -6.64 50.87 -31.79
N LEU A 157 -6.58 52.15 -31.42
CA LEU A 157 -6.55 52.57 -30.03
C LEU A 157 -7.47 53.77 -29.76
N ASP A 158 -7.79 53.96 -28.47
CA ASP A 158 -8.45 55.15 -27.94
C ASP A 158 -7.50 55.88 -26.99
N LEU A 159 -7.39 57.21 -27.16
CA LEU A 159 -6.84 58.08 -26.16
C LEU A 159 -8.01 58.72 -25.40
N THR A 160 -8.09 58.49 -24.11
CA THR A 160 -9.18 58.90 -23.24
C THR A 160 -8.71 59.93 -22.20
N GLY A 161 -9.62 60.63 -21.53
CA GLY A 161 -9.31 61.67 -20.55
C GLY A 161 -9.24 63.10 -21.14
N PRO A 162 -8.63 64.07 -20.43
CA PRO A 162 -8.59 65.47 -20.84
C PRO A 162 -7.86 65.73 -22.19
N ASN A 163 -8.25 66.75 -22.86
CA ASN A 163 -7.66 67.19 -24.15
C ASN A 163 -6.36 67.99 -23.98
N GLY A 164 -5.58 68.16 -25.04
CA GLY A 164 -4.36 68.97 -25.09
C GLY A 164 -3.06 68.16 -24.86
N GLY A 165 -3.12 66.82 -24.82
CA GLY A 165 -1.95 65.96 -24.78
C GLY A 165 -1.44 65.65 -26.19
N VAL A 166 -0.12 65.69 -26.39
CA VAL A 166 0.55 65.23 -27.60
C VAL A 166 1.15 63.84 -27.31
N VAL A 167 0.77 62.89 -28.13
CA VAL A 167 1.27 61.47 -28.01
C VAL A 167 1.90 61.06 -29.35
N ARG A 168 2.88 60.12 -29.26
CA ARG A 168 3.43 59.44 -30.43
C ARG A 168 3.06 57.93 -30.27
N ILE A 169 2.60 57.37 -31.37
CA ILE A 169 2.09 56.03 -31.51
C ILE A 169 2.93 55.31 -32.56
N ASP A 170 3.54 54.25 -32.25
CA ASP A 170 4.19 53.30 -33.15
C ASP A 170 3.16 52.53 -33.98
N ASP A 171 3.59 51.83 -35.03
CA ASP A 171 2.69 51.01 -35.83
C ASP A 171 1.94 50.00 -34.99
N ILE A 172 0.68 49.78 -35.29
CA ILE A 172 -0.17 48.81 -34.60
C ILE A 172 0.16 47.41 -35.10
N VAL A 173 0.38 46.48 -34.15
CA VAL A 173 0.71 45.10 -34.44
C VAL A 173 -0.50 44.22 -34.13
N ILE A 174 -0.92 43.40 -35.07
CA ILE A 174 -1.98 42.40 -34.89
C ILE A 174 -1.39 41.01 -35.16
N GLU A 175 -1.43 40.15 -34.15
CA GLU A 175 -0.85 38.79 -34.18
C GLU A 175 -1.91 37.74 -33.96
N ASP A 176 -1.84 36.65 -34.74
CA ASP A 176 -2.61 35.45 -34.47
C ASP A 176 -1.98 34.67 -33.32
N ILE A 177 -2.67 34.61 -32.21
CA ILE A 177 -2.28 33.87 -31.01
C ILE A 177 -3.23 32.68 -30.75
N THR A 178 -3.99 32.27 -31.75
CA THR A 178 -4.98 31.19 -31.66
C THR A 178 -4.41 29.92 -31.08
N SER A 179 -3.16 29.58 -31.40
CA SER A 179 -2.47 28.39 -30.90
C SER A 179 -2.30 28.37 -29.38
N VAL A 180 -2.36 29.51 -28.72
CA VAL A 180 -2.29 29.60 -27.24
C VAL A 180 -3.61 29.21 -26.60
N PHE A 181 -4.74 29.45 -27.29
CA PHE A 181 -6.08 29.24 -26.74
C PHE A 181 -6.76 27.96 -27.26
N LEU A 182 -6.51 27.57 -28.51
CA LEU A 182 -7.13 26.36 -29.09
C LEU A 182 -6.24 25.14 -28.90
N ARG A 183 -6.30 24.57 -27.75
CA ARG A 183 -5.59 23.31 -27.46
C ARG A 183 -6.05 22.13 -28.34
N THR A 184 -7.22 22.24 -28.97
CA THR A 184 -7.68 21.29 -30.00
C THR A 184 -6.70 21.22 -31.19
N LEU A 185 -6.03 22.30 -31.55
CA LEU A 185 -4.99 22.30 -32.58
C LEU A 185 -3.70 21.56 -32.13
N MET A 186 -3.54 21.35 -30.82
CA MET A 186 -2.47 20.62 -30.19
C MET A 186 -2.89 19.17 -29.80
N ASN A 187 -3.93 18.63 -30.38
CA ASN A 187 -4.51 17.32 -30.08
C ASN A 187 -5.09 17.21 -28.63
N TRP A 188 -5.63 18.29 -28.11
CA TRP A 188 -6.24 18.39 -26.79
C TRP A 188 -7.68 18.85 -26.87
N VAL A 189 -8.48 18.43 -25.85
CA VAL A 189 -9.87 18.89 -25.63
C VAL A 189 -9.94 19.44 -24.23
N ASP A 190 -10.25 20.75 -24.11
CA ASP A 190 -10.35 21.39 -22.80
C ASP A 190 -11.77 21.26 -22.24
N VAL A 191 -11.92 20.86 -20.98
CA VAL A 191 -13.23 20.72 -20.33
C VAL A 191 -14.02 22.03 -20.32
N ARG A 192 -13.35 23.18 -20.33
CA ARG A 192 -14.00 24.51 -20.40
C ARG A 192 -14.71 24.76 -21.73
N ASP A 193 -14.23 24.16 -22.81
CA ASP A 193 -14.87 24.25 -24.12
C ASP A 193 -16.24 23.52 -24.16
N TYR A 194 -16.50 22.68 -23.15
CA TYR A 194 -17.74 21.92 -22.98
C TYR A 194 -18.59 22.40 -21.81
N GLY A 195 -18.26 23.57 -21.24
CA GLY A 195 -19.08 24.24 -20.25
C GLY A 195 -18.61 24.12 -18.81
N ALA A 196 -17.44 23.53 -18.55
CA ALA A 196 -16.89 23.51 -17.19
C ALA A 196 -16.51 24.95 -16.77
N ILE A 197 -16.92 25.34 -15.57
CA ILE A 197 -16.70 26.68 -15.03
C ILE A 197 -15.43 26.76 -14.19
N GLY A 198 -15.23 25.76 -13.34
CA GLY A 198 -14.05 25.67 -12.47
C GLY A 198 -14.02 26.71 -11.35
N ASP A 199 -15.18 27.07 -10.79
CA ASP A 199 -15.36 28.07 -9.73
C ASP A 199 -15.40 27.42 -8.30
N GLY A 200 -15.32 26.09 -8.23
CA GLY A 200 -15.38 25.31 -6.98
C GLY A 200 -16.79 25.09 -6.42
N SER A 201 -17.82 25.65 -7.06
CA SER A 201 -19.22 25.58 -6.58
C SER A 201 -20.17 24.94 -7.58
N THR A 202 -20.04 25.29 -8.86
CA THR A 202 -20.83 24.73 -9.94
C THR A 202 -20.48 23.25 -10.16
N ASP A 203 -21.48 22.43 -10.47
CA ASP A 203 -21.25 21.03 -10.84
C ASP A 203 -20.75 20.92 -12.27
N ASP A 204 -19.48 20.58 -12.43
CA ASP A 204 -18.82 20.44 -13.71
C ASP A 204 -18.84 19.01 -14.28
N SER A 205 -19.49 18.04 -13.59
CA SER A 205 -19.47 16.61 -13.96
C SER A 205 -19.90 16.36 -15.40
N ALA A 206 -21.01 16.96 -15.84
CA ALA A 206 -21.54 16.79 -17.19
C ALA A 206 -20.62 17.37 -18.28
N ALA A 207 -19.92 18.47 -17.96
CA ALA A 207 -18.95 19.09 -18.88
C ALA A 207 -17.70 18.22 -19.06
N PHE A 208 -17.25 17.55 -18.00
CA PHE A 208 -16.13 16.60 -18.05
C PHE A 208 -16.47 15.39 -18.93
N GLU A 209 -17.64 14.77 -18.72
CA GLU A 209 -18.14 13.66 -19.55
C GLU A 209 -18.28 14.07 -21.03
N ALA A 210 -18.81 15.27 -21.29
CA ALA A 210 -18.97 15.80 -22.65
C ALA A 210 -17.61 16.06 -23.35
N ALA A 211 -16.63 16.56 -22.61
CA ALA A 211 -15.28 16.78 -23.12
C ALA A 211 -14.58 15.45 -23.46
N ASP A 212 -14.72 14.43 -22.59
CA ASP A 212 -14.17 13.10 -22.85
C ASP A 212 -14.83 12.46 -24.07
N ALA A 213 -16.14 12.49 -24.16
CA ALA A 213 -16.88 11.96 -25.32
C ALA A 213 -16.46 12.65 -26.64
N ALA A 214 -16.16 13.94 -26.61
CA ALA A 214 -15.72 14.71 -27.78
C ALA A 214 -14.23 14.50 -28.11
N ALA A 215 -13.47 13.92 -27.22
CA ALA A 215 -12.01 13.77 -27.39
C ALA A 215 -11.66 12.84 -28.56
N ASN A 216 -12.40 11.74 -28.75
CA ASN A 216 -12.18 10.79 -29.85
C ASN A 216 -10.70 10.39 -30.01
N GLY A 217 -10.05 9.97 -28.92
CA GLY A 217 -8.65 9.58 -28.89
C GLY A 217 -7.65 10.73 -28.68
N ARG A 218 -8.10 11.99 -28.64
CA ARG A 218 -7.30 13.13 -28.21
C ARG A 218 -7.21 13.15 -26.68
N LYS A 219 -6.24 13.91 -26.15
CA LYS A 219 -6.10 14.09 -24.71
C LYS A 219 -7.13 15.09 -24.18
N VAL A 220 -7.78 14.78 -23.08
CA VAL A 220 -8.60 15.73 -22.33
C VAL A 220 -7.71 16.57 -21.42
N LEU A 221 -7.90 17.87 -21.42
CA LEU A 221 -7.26 18.78 -20.50
C LEU A 221 -8.28 19.30 -19.49
N VAL A 222 -7.99 19.13 -18.22
CA VAL A 222 -8.62 19.87 -17.13
C VAL A 222 -7.76 21.10 -16.85
N SER A 223 -8.06 22.21 -17.55
CA SER A 223 -7.30 23.47 -17.44
C SER A 223 -7.42 24.08 -16.04
N LYS A 224 -6.54 25.03 -15.71
CA LYS A 224 -6.48 25.65 -14.36
C LYS A 224 -7.84 26.13 -13.86
N GLY A 225 -8.24 25.67 -12.65
CA GLY A 225 -9.51 26.00 -12.01
C GLY A 225 -9.75 25.09 -10.80
N ASN A 226 -10.84 25.35 -10.07
CA ASN A 226 -11.33 24.47 -9.02
C ASN A 226 -12.64 23.87 -9.51
N TYR A 227 -12.66 22.60 -9.85
CA TYR A 227 -13.82 21.93 -10.43
C TYR A 227 -14.50 21.07 -9.38
N ARG A 228 -15.79 21.29 -9.19
CA ARG A 228 -16.62 20.44 -8.32
C ARG A 228 -17.32 19.41 -9.18
N LEU A 229 -17.07 18.13 -8.92
CA LEU A 229 -17.76 17.01 -9.54
C LEU A 229 -18.73 16.41 -8.53
N ALA A 230 -20.05 16.65 -8.71
CA ALA A 230 -21.06 16.15 -7.78
C ALA A 230 -21.37 14.66 -7.99
N SER A 231 -21.02 14.09 -9.14
CA SER A 231 -21.21 12.70 -9.52
C SER A 231 -19.89 12.06 -10.00
N SER A 232 -19.94 10.72 -10.19
CA SER A 232 -18.79 9.98 -10.75
C SER A 232 -18.50 10.40 -12.18
N VAL A 233 -17.23 10.44 -12.54
CA VAL A 233 -16.74 10.78 -13.90
C VAL A 233 -15.75 9.72 -14.36
N THR A 234 -15.93 9.26 -15.60
CA THR A 234 -15.03 8.32 -16.26
C THR A 234 -14.39 8.96 -17.48
N PHE A 235 -13.07 8.89 -17.59
CA PHE A 235 -12.32 9.28 -18.78
C PHE A 235 -11.92 8.02 -19.55
N GLU A 236 -12.43 7.90 -20.77
CA GLU A 236 -12.05 6.85 -21.73
C GLU A 236 -10.82 7.24 -22.57
N ASN A 237 -10.43 8.51 -22.53
CA ASN A 237 -9.27 9.08 -23.19
C ASN A 237 -8.20 9.48 -22.16
N HIS A 238 -6.97 9.73 -22.64
CA HIS A 238 -5.94 10.29 -21.77
C HIS A 238 -6.40 11.65 -21.21
N VAL A 239 -6.15 11.87 -19.92
CA VAL A 239 -6.50 13.11 -19.23
C VAL A 239 -5.27 13.71 -18.56
N GLU A 240 -5.20 15.05 -18.56
CA GLU A 240 -4.18 15.80 -17.84
C GLU A 240 -4.84 16.88 -16.98
N PHE A 241 -4.46 16.94 -15.70
CA PHE A 241 -5.02 17.86 -14.73
C PHE A 241 -4.05 19.00 -14.44
N GLU A 242 -4.36 20.21 -14.90
CA GLU A 242 -3.77 21.46 -14.44
C GLU A 242 -4.63 22.12 -13.36
N GLY A 243 -5.91 21.81 -13.34
CA GLY A 243 -6.91 22.27 -12.37
C GLY A 243 -7.13 21.23 -11.27
N ARG A 244 -7.69 21.69 -10.15
CA ARG A 244 -8.03 20.82 -9.01
C ARG A 244 -9.48 20.37 -9.09
N VAL A 245 -9.70 19.09 -8.79
CA VAL A 245 -11.02 18.49 -8.65
C VAL A 245 -11.39 18.37 -7.17
N THR A 246 -12.66 18.58 -6.84
CA THR A 246 -13.28 18.23 -5.56
C THR A 246 -14.53 17.40 -5.82
N MET A 247 -14.76 16.36 -5.02
CA MET A 247 -15.90 15.47 -5.20
C MET A 247 -16.34 14.80 -3.88
N PRO A 248 -17.63 14.40 -3.75
CA PRO A 248 -18.09 13.63 -2.61
C PRO A 248 -17.36 12.29 -2.46
N ASP A 249 -17.34 11.73 -1.25
CA ASP A 249 -16.71 10.43 -0.99
C ASP A 249 -17.30 9.31 -1.85
N ALA A 250 -18.60 9.33 -2.08
CA ALA A 250 -19.31 8.33 -2.88
C ALA A 250 -19.03 8.44 -4.40
N ALA A 251 -18.62 9.60 -4.90
CA ALA A 251 -18.35 9.79 -6.32
C ALA A 251 -16.98 9.22 -6.72
N ILE A 252 -16.92 8.56 -7.86
CA ILE A 252 -15.74 7.85 -8.37
C ILE A 252 -15.12 8.65 -9.50
N LEU A 253 -13.82 8.86 -9.47
CA LEU A 253 -13.03 9.37 -10.59
C LEU A 253 -12.28 8.18 -11.22
N SER A 254 -12.50 7.95 -12.51
CA SER A 254 -11.90 6.82 -13.24
C SER A 254 -11.18 7.25 -14.52
N PRO A 255 -9.90 7.67 -14.46
CA PRO A 255 -9.09 7.92 -15.63
C PRO A 255 -8.58 6.58 -16.22
N THR A 256 -9.32 5.99 -17.17
CA THR A 256 -9.06 4.60 -17.61
C THR A 256 -7.71 4.42 -18.30
N LYS A 257 -7.15 5.45 -18.94
CA LYS A 257 -5.83 5.36 -19.60
C LYS A 257 -4.67 5.91 -18.78
N ASP A 258 -4.96 6.64 -17.71
CA ASP A 258 -3.97 7.23 -16.81
C ASP A 258 -4.25 6.78 -15.38
N PHE A 259 -4.49 5.45 -15.21
CA PHE A 259 -4.91 4.83 -13.95
C PHE A 259 -3.70 4.56 -13.05
N GLU A 260 -3.13 5.63 -12.54
CA GLU A 260 -1.99 5.61 -11.63
C GLU A 260 -2.08 6.75 -10.60
N LEU A 261 -1.37 6.62 -9.48
CA LEU A 261 -1.44 7.58 -8.38
C LEU A 261 -1.07 9.01 -8.80
N SER A 262 -0.10 9.19 -9.71
CA SER A 262 0.32 10.52 -10.18
C SER A 262 -0.84 11.30 -10.75
N SER A 263 -1.65 10.67 -11.61
CA SER A 263 -2.83 11.30 -12.21
C SER A 263 -3.87 11.72 -11.17
N TYR A 264 -4.07 10.91 -10.13
CA TYR A 264 -4.96 11.26 -9.02
C TYR A 264 -4.38 12.38 -8.15
N VAL A 265 -3.07 12.38 -7.89
CA VAL A 265 -2.42 13.48 -7.15
C VAL A 265 -2.58 14.81 -7.88
N ASP A 266 -2.39 14.81 -9.20
CA ASP A 266 -2.60 15.99 -10.02
C ASP A 266 -4.08 16.42 -10.01
N ALA A 267 -5.02 15.48 -10.15
CA ALA A 267 -6.46 15.76 -10.10
C ALA A 267 -6.89 16.38 -8.76
N PHE A 268 -6.35 15.94 -7.63
CA PHE A 268 -6.70 16.46 -6.31
C PHE A 268 -5.76 17.58 -5.82
N GLY A 269 -4.98 18.18 -6.72
CA GLY A 269 -4.16 19.35 -6.43
C GLY A 269 -3.04 19.09 -5.41
N GLY A 270 -2.45 17.91 -5.42
CA GLY A 270 -1.35 17.51 -4.55
C GLY A 270 -1.75 16.79 -3.26
N ASP A 271 -3.04 16.55 -3.03
CA ASP A 271 -3.53 15.80 -1.87
C ASP A 271 -3.36 14.29 -2.09
N GLU A 272 -2.22 13.76 -1.64
CA GLU A 272 -1.82 12.36 -1.85
C GLU A 272 -2.74 11.37 -1.11
N GLU A 273 -3.25 11.72 0.08
CA GLU A 273 -4.13 10.84 0.85
C GLU A 273 -5.49 10.69 0.15
N THR A 274 -6.10 11.80 -0.29
CA THR A 274 -7.34 11.77 -1.08
C THR A 274 -7.11 11.05 -2.41
N ALA A 275 -6.01 11.31 -3.09
CA ALA A 275 -5.63 10.63 -4.33
C ALA A 275 -5.55 9.10 -4.16
N LEU A 276 -4.89 8.62 -3.11
CA LEU A 276 -4.82 7.19 -2.79
C LEU A 276 -6.20 6.59 -2.52
N LYS A 277 -7.02 7.24 -1.70
CA LYS A 277 -8.39 6.79 -1.40
C LYS A 277 -9.24 6.68 -2.66
N LYS A 278 -9.19 7.67 -3.52
CA LYS A 278 -9.94 7.69 -4.79
C LYS A 278 -9.42 6.67 -5.81
N GLY A 279 -8.11 6.46 -5.87
CA GLY A 279 -7.52 5.39 -6.66
C GLY A 279 -7.97 4.00 -6.21
N LEU A 280 -7.95 3.73 -4.90
CA LEU A 280 -8.46 2.47 -4.33
C LEU A 280 -9.97 2.30 -4.55
N GLN A 281 -10.75 3.39 -4.46
CA GLN A 281 -12.17 3.39 -4.77
C GLN A 281 -12.42 2.99 -6.23
N SER A 282 -11.70 3.58 -7.16
CA SER A 282 -11.82 3.25 -8.58
C SER A 282 -11.33 1.82 -8.87
N LEU A 283 -10.20 1.38 -8.29
CA LEU A 283 -9.66 0.02 -8.45
C LEU A 283 -10.68 -1.06 -8.10
N LEU A 284 -11.43 -0.87 -7.03
CA LEU A 284 -12.43 -1.84 -6.54
C LEU A 284 -13.82 -1.61 -7.14
N ASN A 285 -14.00 -0.65 -8.06
CA ASN A 285 -15.24 -0.40 -8.77
C ASN A 285 -15.12 -0.54 -10.29
N ASN A 286 -13.95 -0.24 -10.85
CA ASN A 286 -13.71 -0.31 -12.28
C ASN A 286 -13.32 -1.75 -12.69
N ALA A 287 -13.94 -2.26 -13.77
CA ALA A 287 -13.64 -3.59 -14.31
C ALA A 287 -12.42 -3.62 -15.23
N ASP A 288 -12.01 -2.48 -15.79
CA ASP A 288 -11.03 -2.42 -16.88
C ASP A 288 -9.57 -2.50 -16.40
N HIS A 289 -9.31 -2.25 -15.11
CA HIS A 289 -7.96 -2.29 -14.55
C HIS A 289 -7.80 -3.33 -13.46
N GLU A 290 -6.77 -4.17 -13.58
CA GLU A 290 -6.37 -5.09 -12.53
C GLU A 290 -5.48 -4.45 -11.47
N SER A 291 -4.69 -3.41 -11.82
CA SER A 291 -3.69 -2.83 -10.93
C SER A 291 -3.79 -1.32 -10.80
N PHE A 292 -3.54 -0.83 -9.60
CA PHE A 292 -3.31 0.57 -9.31
C PHE A 292 -1.83 0.76 -8.97
N ASP A 293 -1.12 1.52 -9.79
CA ASP A 293 0.29 1.81 -9.64
C ASP A 293 0.49 3.07 -8.81
N LEU A 294 1.30 2.98 -7.75
CA LEU A 294 1.64 4.13 -6.91
C LEU A 294 2.72 5.03 -7.55
N SER A 295 3.13 4.73 -8.80
CA SER A 295 4.07 5.52 -9.61
C SER A 295 5.44 5.73 -8.95
N GLY A 296 5.86 4.80 -8.09
CA GLY A 296 7.09 4.93 -7.30
C GLY A 296 7.05 6.06 -6.26
N ARG A 297 5.88 6.63 -5.98
CA ARG A 297 5.73 7.77 -5.06
C ARG A 297 5.70 7.32 -3.60
N ARG A 298 6.11 8.25 -2.73
CA ARG A 298 5.86 8.17 -1.30
C ARG A 298 4.55 8.90 -0.99
N VAL A 299 3.61 8.19 -0.37
CA VAL A 299 2.37 8.75 0.14
C VAL A 299 2.50 8.93 1.65
N SER A 300 2.42 10.16 2.13
CA SER A 300 2.42 10.49 3.56
C SER A 300 1.00 10.44 4.10
N LEU A 301 0.80 9.66 5.18
CA LEU A 301 -0.51 9.40 5.76
C LEU A 301 -0.55 9.89 7.21
N SER A 302 -1.59 10.65 7.53
CA SER A 302 -1.84 11.17 8.88
C SER A 302 -2.70 10.25 9.77
N GLY A 303 -3.26 9.18 9.20
CA GLY A 303 -4.10 8.19 9.88
C GLY A 303 -4.29 6.94 9.03
N PRO A 304 -4.96 5.93 9.57
CA PRO A 304 -5.26 4.69 8.87
C PRO A 304 -6.04 4.91 7.57
N ILE A 305 -5.67 4.22 6.52
CA ILE A 305 -6.52 4.10 5.35
C ILE A 305 -7.47 2.91 5.58
N ASP A 306 -8.68 3.22 6.05
CA ASP A 306 -9.79 2.26 6.00
C ASP A 306 -10.22 2.11 4.53
N VAL A 307 -9.78 0.99 3.92
CA VAL A 307 -10.00 0.78 2.48
C VAL A 307 -11.47 0.59 2.17
N ARG A 308 -12.25 -0.04 3.06
CA ARG A 308 -13.70 -0.21 2.87
C ARG A 308 -14.42 1.14 2.89
N VAL A 309 -14.07 2.03 3.83
CA VAL A 309 -14.62 3.39 3.90
C VAL A 309 -14.23 4.19 2.66
N ALA A 310 -12.97 4.10 2.22
CA ALA A 310 -12.50 4.77 1.00
C ALA A 310 -13.25 4.29 -0.26
N VAL A 311 -13.55 3.00 -0.36
CA VAL A 311 -14.33 2.42 -1.48
C VAL A 311 -15.80 2.83 -1.41
N ASN A 312 -16.35 3.02 -0.23
CA ASN A 312 -17.67 3.52 0.11
C ASN A 312 -18.83 2.57 -0.24
N ASN A 313 -19.03 2.25 -1.50
CA ASN A 313 -20.24 1.60 -2.05
C ASN A 313 -20.20 0.07 -2.07
N ARG A 314 -19.10 -0.56 -1.64
CA ARG A 314 -18.95 -2.03 -1.63
C ARG A 314 -18.37 -2.49 -0.31
N ASP A 315 -18.86 -3.59 0.20
CA ASP A 315 -18.37 -4.31 1.38
C ASP A 315 -17.76 -5.67 1.04
N SER A 316 -17.84 -6.07 -0.23
CA SER A 316 -17.24 -7.30 -0.73
C SER A 316 -16.70 -7.15 -2.15
N TYR A 317 -15.60 -7.86 -2.44
CA TYR A 317 -15.00 -7.88 -3.76
C TYR A 317 -14.24 -9.20 -4.01
N ALA A 318 -14.41 -9.81 -5.18
CA ALA A 318 -13.93 -11.17 -5.46
C ALA A 318 -13.04 -11.32 -6.71
N GLN A 319 -12.80 -10.24 -7.45
CA GLN A 319 -11.90 -10.28 -8.61
C GLN A 319 -10.49 -9.89 -8.20
N ARG A 320 -9.49 -10.36 -8.96
CA ARG A 320 -8.09 -9.98 -8.72
C ARG A 320 -7.90 -8.48 -8.88
N ARG A 321 -7.25 -7.86 -7.89
CA ARG A 321 -6.80 -6.46 -7.92
C ARG A 321 -5.44 -6.34 -7.26
N VAL A 322 -4.61 -5.46 -7.80
CA VAL A 322 -3.21 -5.27 -7.38
C VAL A 322 -2.97 -3.82 -7.00
N LEU A 323 -2.42 -3.59 -5.82
CA LEU A 323 -1.80 -2.33 -5.41
C LEU A 323 -0.28 -2.50 -5.47
N ARG A 324 0.44 -1.63 -6.19
CA ARG A 324 1.86 -1.85 -6.43
C ARG A 324 2.72 -0.59 -6.55
N ASN A 325 4.06 -0.79 -6.44
CA ASN A 325 5.10 0.15 -6.85
C ASN A 325 5.04 1.50 -6.12
N GLY A 326 5.35 1.52 -4.83
CA GLY A 326 5.43 2.78 -4.08
C GLY A 326 5.67 2.62 -2.59
N GLN A 327 5.51 3.70 -1.85
CA GLN A 327 5.77 3.75 -0.42
C GLN A 327 4.62 4.43 0.33
N LEU A 328 4.14 3.79 1.39
CA LEU A 328 3.19 4.35 2.33
C LEU A 328 3.91 4.69 3.63
N ARG A 329 3.85 5.95 4.05
CA ARG A 329 4.57 6.43 5.22
C ARG A 329 3.63 7.03 6.26
N ALA A 330 3.75 6.56 7.51
CA ALA A 330 3.04 7.16 8.63
C ALA A 330 3.73 8.48 9.05
N GLU A 331 2.97 9.57 9.11
CA GLU A 331 3.37 10.83 9.71
C GLU A 331 2.81 10.92 11.14
N THR A 332 3.55 11.56 12.04
CA THR A 332 3.14 11.67 13.44
C THR A 332 1.83 12.41 13.59
N SER A 333 0.82 11.74 14.13
CA SER A 333 -0.49 12.31 14.45
C SER A 333 -1.21 11.47 15.50
N THR A 334 -2.29 12.00 16.08
CA THR A 334 -3.18 11.27 16.99
C THR A 334 -4.07 10.25 16.29
N GLY A 335 -4.15 10.27 14.95
CA GLY A 335 -4.87 9.28 14.16
C GLY A 335 -4.31 7.85 14.31
N TRP A 336 -3.08 7.72 14.77
CA TRP A 336 -2.40 6.45 15.01
C TRP A 336 -2.51 5.92 16.44
N ASP A 337 -3.19 6.65 17.33
CA ASP A 337 -3.30 6.23 18.72
C ASP A 337 -4.02 4.90 18.86
N THR A 338 -3.35 3.96 19.53
CA THR A 338 -3.93 2.66 19.88
C THR A 338 -5.06 2.89 20.90
N THR A 339 -6.21 2.28 20.66
CA THR A 339 -7.32 2.32 21.62
C THR A 339 -7.38 1.01 22.40
N SER A 340 -7.67 1.07 23.69
CA SER A 340 -7.84 -0.08 24.55
C SER A 340 -9.13 0.06 25.35
N VAL A 341 -9.96 -0.99 25.29
CA VAL A 341 -11.26 -1.05 25.96
C VAL A 341 -11.32 -2.30 26.82
N THR A 342 -11.79 -2.17 28.04
CA THR A 342 -12.08 -3.33 28.90
C THR A 342 -13.57 -3.59 28.96
N SER A 343 -13.95 -4.87 28.97
CA SER A 343 -15.33 -5.30 29.08
C SER A 343 -15.42 -6.63 29.79
N GLN A 344 -16.45 -6.82 30.61
CA GLN A 344 -16.85 -8.16 31.00
C GLN A 344 -17.52 -8.86 29.80
N ALA A 345 -17.22 -10.14 29.66
CA ALA A 345 -17.85 -11.02 28.68
C ALA A 345 -17.79 -12.48 29.16
N THR A 346 -18.64 -13.32 28.62
CA THR A 346 -18.72 -14.75 28.93
C THR A 346 -18.31 -15.59 27.74
N TYR A 347 -17.39 -16.53 27.96
CA TYR A 347 -16.97 -17.54 26.98
C TYR A 347 -17.53 -18.90 27.35
N SER A 348 -17.93 -19.69 26.35
CA SER A 348 -18.38 -21.07 26.52
C SER A 348 -17.78 -21.97 25.43
N ALA A 349 -17.24 -23.11 25.80
CA ALA A 349 -16.73 -24.12 24.86
C ALA A 349 -17.81 -24.68 23.92
N SER A 350 -19.08 -24.63 24.32
CA SER A 350 -20.23 -25.02 23.45
C SER A 350 -20.53 -23.99 22.36
N ASN A 351 -20.02 -22.75 22.50
CA ASN A 351 -20.08 -21.68 21.49
C ASN A 351 -18.70 -21.07 21.33
N GLN A 352 -17.77 -21.88 20.89
CA GLN A 352 -16.32 -21.62 20.93
C GLN A 352 -15.84 -20.41 20.13
N TRP A 353 -16.65 -19.90 19.21
CA TRP A 353 -16.31 -18.78 18.35
C TRP A 353 -16.89 -17.45 18.83
N GLN A 354 -17.48 -17.39 20.02
CA GLN A 354 -18.15 -16.19 20.48
C GLN A 354 -17.84 -15.84 21.94
N LEU A 355 -17.75 -14.54 22.18
CA LEU A 355 -17.96 -13.93 23.49
C LEU A 355 -19.38 -13.37 23.57
N THR A 356 -20.07 -13.63 24.65
CA THR A 356 -21.48 -13.18 24.87
C THR A 356 -21.59 -12.33 26.14
N GLY A 357 -22.68 -11.54 26.26
CA GLY A 357 -22.88 -10.67 27.40
C GLY A 357 -21.81 -9.57 27.54
N VAL A 358 -21.34 -9.08 26.40
CA VAL A 358 -20.29 -8.05 26.33
C VAL A 358 -20.83 -6.71 26.76
N SER A 359 -20.47 -6.26 27.97
CA SER A 359 -21.10 -5.08 28.59
C SER A 359 -20.71 -3.76 27.92
N ASN A 360 -19.53 -3.65 27.33
CA ASN A 360 -19.02 -2.42 26.70
C ASN A 360 -18.87 -2.57 25.16
N ILE A 361 -19.78 -3.31 24.54
CA ILE A 361 -19.66 -3.73 23.14
C ILE A 361 -19.60 -2.56 22.14
N ALA A 362 -20.31 -1.46 22.44
CA ALA A 362 -20.38 -0.31 21.52
C ALA A 362 -19.04 0.40 21.30
N ASN A 363 -18.06 0.18 22.20
CA ASN A 363 -16.73 0.77 22.13
C ASN A 363 -15.66 -0.20 21.62
N ILE A 364 -16.04 -1.44 21.27
CA ILE A 364 -15.12 -2.47 20.76
C ILE A 364 -15.16 -2.48 19.25
N GLU A 365 -14.00 -2.26 18.62
CA GLU A 365 -13.84 -2.24 17.16
C GLU A 365 -13.50 -3.63 16.62
N ILE A 366 -13.96 -3.94 15.40
CA ILE A 366 -13.48 -5.10 14.63
C ILE A 366 -11.96 -5.01 14.47
N GLY A 367 -11.27 -6.14 14.59
CA GLY A 367 -9.80 -6.18 14.53
C GLY A 367 -9.11 -5.82 15.85
N SER A 368 -9.83 -5.69 16.97
CA SER A 368 -9.21 -5.56 18.29
C SER A 368 -8.61 -6.89 18.74
N LEU A 369 -7.35 -6.86 19.22
CA LEU A 369 -6.69 -7.96 19.89
C LEU A 369 -7.39 -8.22 21.23
N ILE A 370 -7.59 -9.47 21.57
CA ILE A 370 -8.26 -9.91 22.81
C ILE A 370 -7.22 -10.46 23.76
N GLU A 371 -7.19 -9.97 24.99
CA GLU A 371 -6.28 -10.40 26.03
C GLU A 371 -7.04 -10.64 27.35
N ALA A 372 -6.86 -11.82 27.93
CA ALA A 372 -7.33 -12.21 29.27
C ALA A 372 -6.67 -13.53 29.67
N ALA A 373 -6.97 -14.02 30.88
CA ALA A 373 -6.57 -15.37 31.29
C ALA A 373 -7.21 -16.42 30.36
N GLY A 374 -6.45 -17.42 29.94
CA GLY A 374 -6.92 -18.51 29.06
C GLY A 374 -7.16 -18.09 27.60
N VAL A 375 -6.73 -16.90 27.20
CA VAL A 375 -6.74 -16.46 25.79
C VAL A 375 -5.37 -16.75 25.18
N GLY A 376 -5.36 -17.40 24.02
CA GLY A 376 -4.15 -17.64 23.23
C GLY A 376 -3.62 -16.38 22.56
N ARG A 377 -2.49 -16.52 21.85
CA ARG A 377 -1.86 -15.41 21.12
C ARG A 377 -2.63 -15.06 19.85
N GLU A 378 -2.63 -13.77 19.50
CA GLU A 378 -3.14 -13.24 18.22
C GLU A 378 -4.61 -13.64 17.93
N ILE A 379 -5.45 -13.54 18.94
CA ILE A 379 -6.89 -13.74 18.80
C ILE A 379 -7.56 -12.37 18.73
N TYR A 380 -8.35 -12.16 17.69
CA TYR A 380 -8.94 -10.88 17.35
C TYR A 380 -10.47 -10.92 17.28
N VAL A 381 -11.09 -9.76 17.45
CA VAL A 381 -12.52 -9.57 17.18
C VAL A 381 -12.73 -9.57 15.66
N LYS A 382 -13.46 -10.57 15.17
CA LYS A 382 -13.81 -10.74 13.76
C LYS A 382 -15.08 -9.97 13.39
N GLU A 383 -16.10 -10.02 14.27
CA GLU A 383 -17.39 -9.35 14.06
C GLU A 383 -17.93 -8.83 15.39
N VAL A 384 -18.69 -7.74 15.33
CA VAL A 384 -19.36 -7.10 16.46
C VAL A 384 -20.86 -7.08 16.22
N ASN A 385 -21.65 -7.71 17.13
CA ASN A 385 -23.11 -7.65 17.11
C ASN A 385 -23.61 -6.92 18.35
N VAL A 386 -23.81 -5.61 18.22
CA VAL A 386 -24.25 -4.74 19.32
C VAL A 386 -25.60 -5.17 19.87
N GLY A 387 -26.56 -5.56 19.00
CA GLY A 387 -27.92 -5.95 19.42
C GLY A 387 -27.95 -7.24 20.23
N ALA A 388 -27.07 -8.19 19.92
CA ALA A 388 -26.96 -9.46 20.64
C ALA A 388 -25.93 -9.40 21.79
N GLN A 389 -25.23 -8.29 21.99
CA GLN A 389 -24.11 -8.15 22.93
C GLN A 389 -23.09 -9.28 22.76
N SER A 390 -22.74 -9.63 21.52
CA SER A 390 -21.82 -10.72 21.20
C SER A 390 -20.73 -10.31 20.22
N LEU A 391 -19.54 -10.90 20.39
CA LEU A 391 -18.40 -10.76 19.50
C LEU A 391 -18.08 -12.10 18.86
N THR A 392 -17.81 -12.15 17.57
CA THR A 392 -17.24 -13.31 16.90
C THR A 392 -15.71 -13.22 16.97
N LEU A 393 -15.04 -14.32 17.27
CA LEU A 393 -13.61 -14.44 17.47
C LEU A 393 -12.92 -14.95 16.20
N SER A 394 -11.65 -14.57 16.01
CA SER A 394 -10.81 -15.12 14.93
C SER A 394 -10.38 -16.58 15.20
N GLN A 395 -10.28 -16.96 16.46
CA GLN A 395 -9.96 -18.32 16.94
C GLN A 395 -10.67 -18.58 18.27
N PRO A 396 -10.93 -19.86 18.63
CA PRO A 396 -11.42 -20.23 19.95
C PRO A 396 -10.41 -19.89 21.07
N LEU A 397 -10.89 -19.83 22.29
CA LEU A 397 -10.07 -19.63 23.50
C LEU A 397 -9.80 -20.95 24.19
N SER A 398 -8.56 -21.14 24.70
CA SER A 398 -8.15 -22.45 25.25
C SER A 398 -8.70 -22.75 26.65
N ASP A 399 -8.67 -21.75 27.54
CA ASP A 399 -9.03 -21.96 28.96
C ASP A 399 -9.69 -20.71 29.57
N ALA A 400 -10.64 -20.14 28.84
CA ALA A 400 -11.34 -18.91 29.24
C ALA A 400 -12.83 -19.13 29.59
N VAL A 401 -13.24 -20.38 29.85
CA VAL A 401 -14.65 -20.70 30.12
C VAL A 401 -15.14 -19.96 31.36
N GLY A 402 -16.29 -19.27 31.21
CA GLY A 402 -16.90 -18.45 32.25
C GLY A 402 -16.90 -16.97 31.93
N THR A 403 -17.23 -16.17 32.93
CA THR A 403 -17.30 -14.71 32.84
C THR A 403 -16.05 -14.09 33.45
N GLN A 404 -15.38 -13.26 32.67
CA GLN A 404 -14.21 -12.50 33.15
C GLN A 404 -14.10 -11.15 32.43
N THR A 405 -13.14 -10.35 32.84
CA THR A 405 -12.81 -9.07 32.17
C THR A 405 -11.79 -9.34 31.08
N TYR A 406 -12.11 -8.92 29.88
CA TYR A 406 -11.24 -8.94 28.70
C TYR A 406 -10.76 -7.53 28.37
N THR A 407 -9.54 -7.43 27.87
CA THR A 407 -8.99 -6.21 27.27
C THR A 407 -9.00 -6.36 25.76
N PHE A 408 -9.52 -5.35 25.09
CA PHE A 408 -9.62 -5.27 23.64
C PHE A 408 -8.75 -4.12 23.16
N THR A 409 -7.65 -4.43 22.45
CA THR A 409 -6.67 -3.45 21.99
C THR A 409 -6.74 -3.33 20.48
N ARG A 410 -7.11 -2.15 19.97
CA ARG A 410 -7.19 -1.86 18.52
C ARG A 410 -5.94 -1.11 18.08
N PHE A 411 -5.04 -1.83 17.41
CA PHE A 411 -3.89 -1.25 16.71
C PHE A 411 -4.34 -0.51 15.46
N ARG A 412 -3.58 0.48 15.02
CA ARG A 412 -3.84 1.24 13.80
C ARG A 412 -2.89 0.80 12.69
N TYR A 413 -3.43 0.65 11.47
CA TYR A 413 -2.72 0.08 10.31
C TYR A 413 -2.65 1.08 9.17
N LEU A 414 -1.54 1.08 8.40
CA LEU A 414 -1.43 1.91 7.19
C LEU A 414 -2.54 1.53 6.19
N LEU A 415 -2.73 0.24 5.95
CA LEU A 415 -3.87 -0.27 5.17
C LEU A 415 -4.73 -1.18 6.04
N ASP A 416 -5.98 -0.82 6.18
CA ASP A 416 -6.95 -1.54 6.99
C ASP A 416 -8.10 -2.05 6.11
N PHE A 417 -8.16 -3.38 5.94
CA PHE A 417 -9.23 -4.05 5.19
C PHE A 417 -10.30 -4.67 6.08
N SER A 418 -10.23 -4.47 7.39
CA SER A 418 -11.15 -5.12 8.36
C SER A 418 -12.61 -4.73 8.19
N GLY A 419 -12.88 -3.61 7.53
CA GLY A 419 -14.24 -3.14 7.23
C GLY A 419 -14.95 -3.90 6.11
N PHE A 420 -14.23 -4.68 5.29
CA PHE A 420 -14.86 -5.54 4.28
C PHE A 420 -15.48 -6.77 4.95
N SER A 421 -16.65 -7.19 4.50
CA SER A 421 -17.19 -8.50 4.84
C SER A 421 -16.41 -9.62 4.16
N ARG A 422 -15.95 -9.38 2.91
CA ARG A 422 -15.15 -10.32 2.13
C ARG A 422 -14.28 -9.60 1.10
N LEU A 423 -12.98 -9.99 1.02
CA LEU A 423 -12.08 -9.52 -0.04
C LEU A 423 -11.22 -10.69 -0.53
N ASP A 424 -11.41 -11.10 -1.79
CA ASP A 424 -10.68 -12.19 -2.41
C ASP A 424 -9.64 -11.67 -3.41
N LYS A 425 -8.52 -12.39 -3.53
CA LYS A 425 -7.52 -12.20 -4.60
C LYS A 425 -6.93 -10.79 -4.66
N PHE A 426 -6.94 -10.08 -3.53
CA PHE A 426 -6.27 -8.79 -3.44
C PHE A 426 -4.76 -9.00 -3.30
N GLU A 427 -3.99 -8.30 -4.10
CA GLU A 427 -2.54 -8.43 -4.14
C GLU A 427 -1.90 -7.09 -3.79
N ILE A 428 -0.89 -7.12 -2.91
CA ILE A 428 0.01 -6.00 -2.63
C ILE A 428 1.39 -6.42 -3.07
N GLU A 429 1.98 -5.69 -4.01
CA GLU A 429 3.26 -6.02 -4.61
C GLU A 429 4.18 -4.81 -4.68
N ASP A 430 5.45 -4.98 -4.32
CA ASP A 430 6.49 -3.94 -4.45
C ASP A 430 6.10 -2.63 -3.74
N VAL A 431 5.58 -2.75 -2.51
CA VAL A 431 5.20 -1.62 -1.66
C VAL A 431 6.05 -1.59 -0.40
N GLU A 432 6.59 -0.42 -0.07
CA GLU A 432 7.25 -0.20 1.21
C GLU A 432 6.29 0.44 2.22
N PHE A 433 6.12 -0.21 3.37
CA PHE A 433 5.36 0.27 4.51
C PHE A 433 6.29 0.89 5.53
N GLN A 434 6.42 2.22 5.53
CA GLN A 434 7.18 2.98 6.51
C GLN A 434 6.31 3.32 7.72
N CYS A 435 6.22 2.39 8.66
CA CYS A 435 5.38 2.53 9.85
C CYS A 435 5.98 3.46 10.92
N ASN A 436 7.30 3.72 10.89
CA ASN A 436 8.01 4.69 11.74
C ASN A 436 7.81 4.50 13.25
N GLU A 437 7.55 3.28 13.73
CA GLU A 437 7.20 2.96 15.14
C GLU A 437 5.88 3.59 15.61
N ILE A 438 5.08 4.12 14.70
CA ILE A 438 3.84 4.83 15.00
C ILE A 438 2.63 3.93 14.87
N CYS A 439 2.62 3.07 13.83
CA CYS A 439 1.49 2.23 13.48
C CYS A 439 1.93 0.82 13.05
N SER A 440 0.97 -0.05 12.85
CA SER A 440 1.11 -1.35 12.18
C SER A 440 0.94 -1.20 10.67
N ALA A 441 1.25 -2.26 9.88
CA ALA A 441 1.27 -2.09 8.42
C ALA A 441 -0.05 -2.50 7.74
N VAL A 442 -0.43 -3.78 7.79
CA VAL A 442 -1.60 -4.30 7.04
C VAL A 442 -2.49 -5.15 7.94
N MET A 443 -3.78 -4.81 7.98
CA MET A 443 -4.83 -5.66 8.55
C MET A 443 -5.67 -6.25 7.42
N LEU A 444 -5.77 -7.58 7.40
CA LEU A 444 -6.54 -8.33 6.41
C LEU A 444 -8.06 -8.29 6.71
N PRO A 445 -8.91 -8.56 5.72
CA PRO A 445 -10.36 -8.66 5.94
C PRO A 445 -10.71 -9.87 6.82
N PRO A 446 -11.88 -9.88 7.47
CA PRO A 446 -12.34 -11.02 8.26
C PRO A 446 -12.59 -12.29 7.44
N THR A 447 -12.90 -12.14 6.15
CA THR A 447 -13.11 -13.27 5.22
C THR A 447 -12.48 -12.96 3.86
N GLY A 448 -11.90 -13.97 3.22
CA GLY A 448 -11.30 -13.85 1.88
C GLY A 448 -10.46 -15.06 1.53
N VAL A 449 -10.13 -15.19 0.25
CA VAL A 449 -9.30 -16.30 -0.26
C VAL A 449 -8.24 -15.80 -1.24
N VAL A 450 -7.07 -16.45 -1.19
CA VAL A 450 -5.99 -16.30 -2.19
C VAL A 450 -5.48 -14.85 -2.29
N ASN A 451 -5.44 -14.14 -1.18
CA ASN A 451 -4.78 -12.84 -1.10
C ASN A 451 -3.26 -13.01 -1.18
N VAL A 452 -2.55 -12.03 -1.70
CA VAL A 452 -1.11 -12.09 -1.92
C VAL A 452 -0.44 -10.83 -1.39
N ILE A 453 0.67 -11.00 -0.65
CA ILE A 453 1.58 -9.91 -0.29
C ILE A 453 2.99 -10.36 -0.65
N ARG A 454 3.61 -9.67 -1.62
CA ARG A 454 4.93 -10.04 -2.11
C ARG A 454 5.83 -8.86 -2.47
N ASN A 455 7.16 -9.10 -2.41
CA ASN A 455 8.18 -8.09 -2.71
C ASN A 455 8.05 -6.79 -1.91
N CYS A 456 7.42 -6.85 -0.73
CA CYS A 456 7.15 -5.70 0.10
C CYS A 456 8.20 -5.53 1.21
N VAL A 457 8.36 -4.29 1.66
CA VAL A 457 9.22 -3.96 2.81
C VAL A 457 8.36 -3.41 3.94
N PHE A 458 8.41 -4.06 5.09
CA PHE A 458 7.74 -3.64 6.32
C PHE A 458 8.78 -3.04 7.26
N ASN A 459 8.86 -1.71 7.25
CA ASN A 459 9.88 -0.98 7.99
C ASN A 459 9.33 -0.42 9.29
N ARG A 460 9.86 -0.92 10.40
CA ARG A 460 9.58 -0.48 11.77
C ARG A 460 8.08 -0.42 12.13
N PRO A 461 7.29 -1.50 11.89
CA PRO A 461 5.94 -1.54 12.42
C PRO A 461 5.98 -1.51 13.95
N LYS A 462 5.06 -0.73 14.55
CA LYS A 462 4.97 -0.58 16.00
C LYS A 462 4.59 -1.89 16.68
N ASP A 463 3.53 -2.51 16.20
CA ASP A 463 2.97 -3.72 16.82
C ASP A 463 2.96 -4.90 15.86
N ARG A 464 2.45 -4.73 14.64
CA ARG A 464 2.20 -5.84 13.68
C ARG A 464 2.60 -5.47 12.25
N GLY A 465 3.17 -6.45 11.54
CA GLY A 465 3.37 -6.35 10.09
C GLY A 465 2.09 -6.72 9.33
N ILE A 466 1.79 -8.00 9.21
CA ILE A 466 0.57 -8.52 8.58
C ILE A 466 -0.29 -9.20 9.64
N THR A 467 -1.55 -8.78 9.75
CA THR A 467 -2.50 -9.32 10.73
C THR A 467 -3.74 -9.87 10.05
N SER A 468 -4.03 -11.14 10.29
CA SER A 468 -5.30 -11.76 9.94
C SER A 468 -6.24 -11.77 11.15
N ILE A 469 -7.52 -11.48 10.90
CA ILE A 469 -8.58 -11.44 11.92
C ILE A 469 -9.69 -12.47 11.66
N GLY A 470 -9.44 -13.42 10.75
CA GLY A 470 -10.37 -14.46 10.36
C GLY A 470 -9.87 -15.21 9.13
N GLU A 471 -10.76 -15.71 8.29
CA GLU A 471 -10.43 -16.48 7.09
C GLU A 471 -9.88 -15.60 5.94
N GLY A 472 -9.62 -14.32 6.15
CA GLY A 472 -9.04 -13.42 5.12
C GLY A 472 -7.66 -13.86 4.61
N CYS A 473 -6.97 -14.73 5.33
CA CYS A 473 -5.70 -15.32 4.89
C CYS A 473 -5.84 -16.74 4.30
N GLN A 474 -7.03 -17.25 4.03
CA GLN A 474 -7.22 -18.59 3.47
C GLN A 474 -6.51 -18.74 2.11
N GLY A 475 -5.58 -19.70 2.02
CA GLY A 475 -4.78 -19.94 0.82
C GLY A 475 -3.85 -18.78 0.43
N MET A 476 -3.55 -17.87 1.35
CA MET A 476 -2.75 -16.66 1.12
C MET A 476 -1.29 -17.01 0.81
N LEU A 477 -0.68 -16.18 -0.02
CA LEU A 477 0.75 -16.19 -0.31
C LEU A 477 1.44 -14.95 0.29
N ILE A 478 2.44 -15.17 1.14
CA ILE A 478 3.33 -14.15 1.72
C ILE A 478 4.75 -14.48 1.26
N ASP A 479 5.30 -13.75 0.30
CA ASP A 479 6.47 -14.16 -0.47
C ASP A 479 7.45 -13.02 -0.74
N TYR A 480 8.76 -13.27 -0.59
CA TYR A 480 9.83 -12.31 -0.86
C TYR A 480 9.73 -10.97 -0.10
N ASN A 481 9.14 -10.94 1.09
CA ASN A 481 9.02 -9.72 1.88
C ASN A 481 10.19 -9.55 2.86
N GLN A 482 10.45 -8.30 3.23
CA GLN A 482 11.38 -7.94 4.28
C GLN A 482 10.64 -7.28 5.45
N PHE A 483 10.89 -7.77 6.67
CA PHE A 483 10.31 -7.24 7.90
C PHE A 483 11.44 -6.78 8.82
N ASN A 484 11.49 -5.49 9.11
CA ASN A 484 12.47 -4.88 10.00
C ASN A 484 11.74 -4.32 11.23
N SER A 485 11.98 -4.92 12.41
CA SER A 485 11.34 -4.49 13.65
C SER A 485 11.92 -3.18 14.18
N ALA A 486 11.11 -2.43 14.91
CA ALA A 486 11.53 -1.30 15.72
C ALA A 486 12.17 -1.71 17.07
N GLU A 487 11.98 -2.95 17.51
CA GLU A 487 12.30 -3.42 18.86
C GLU A 487 13.72 -4.00 19.00
N GLY A 488 14.62 -3.73 18.04
CA GLY A 488 16.00 -4.26 18.05
C GLY A 488 16.82 -3.91 19.30
N GLY A 489 16.54 -2.80 19.94
CA GLY A 489 17.17 -2.39 21.19
C GLY A 489 16.63 -3.08 22.44
N LEU A 490 15.50 -3.80 22.35
CA LEU A 490 14.88 -4.51 23.46
C LEU A 490 15.37 -5.96 23.53
N THR A 491 15.47 -6.46 24.76
CA THR A 491 15.66 -7.92 24.96
C THR A 491 14.42 -8.65 24.45
N THR A 492 14.61 -9.85 23.92
CA THR A 492 13.56 -10.60 23.20
C THR A 492 12.28 -10.78 24.02
N GLN A 493 12.40 -11.05 25.32
CA GLN A 493 11.24 -11.20 26.22
C GLN A 493 10.42 -9.94 26.42
N ASN A 494 11.01 -8.77 26.19
CA ASN A 494 10.35 -7.46 26.34
C ASN A 494 9.76 -6.95 25.03
N ARG A 495 9.97 -7.65 23.92
CA ARG A 495 9.35 -7.35 22.63
C ARG A 495 7.90 -7.80 22.60
N SER A 496 7.09 -7.09 21.84
CA SER A 496 5.66 -7.39 21.63
C SER A 496 5.29 -7.54 20.15
N SER A 497 6.17 -7.12 19.24
CA SER A 497 5.89 -7.08 17.81
C SER A 497 5.82 -8.47 17.16
N VAL A 498 4.91 -8.62 16.21
CA VAL A 498 4.73 -9.82 15.39
C VAL A 498 4.80 -9.45 13.92
N ALA A 499 5.66 -10.13 13.15
CA ALA A 499 5.78 -9.80 11.72
C ALA A 499 4.57 -10.32 10.92
N ILE A 500 4.15 -11.56 11.16
CA ILE A 500 3.04 -12.19 10.44
C ILE A 500 2.15 -12.94 11.43
N ASN A 501 0.85 -12.68 11.35
CA ASN A 501 -0.18 -13.50 12.00
C ASN A 501 -1.14 -14.04 10.96
N THR A 502 -1.40 -15.36 10.98
CA THR A 502 -2.39 -16.03 10.13
C THR A 502 -3.21 -17.04 10.90
N ASN A 503 -4.49 -17.15 10.59
CA ASN A 503 -5.43 -18.00 11.33
C ASN A 503 -6.41 -18.79 10.44
N ALA A 504 -6.07 -18.97 9.16
CA ALA A 504 -6.79 -19.83 8.24
C ALA A 504 -5.81 -20.85 7.58
N ASN A 505 -6.36 -21.78 6.81
CA ASN A 505 -5.61 -22.88 6.23
C ASN A 505 -4.88 -22.52 4.93
N ASP A 506 -3.97 -23.38 4.51
CA ASP A 506 -3.30 -23.39 3.20
C ASP A 506 -2.40 -22.16 2.94
N VAL A 507 -1.98 -21.46 4.00
CA VAL A 507 -1.12 -20.28 3.90
C VAL A 507 0.31 -20.70 3.52
N LYS A 508 0.92 -19.93 2.60
CA LYS A 508 2.31 -20.10 2.18
C LYS A 508 3.12 -18.88 2.59
N ILE A 509 4.04 -19.07 3.54
CA ILE A 509 4.99 -18.06 4.03
C ILE A 509 6.38 -18.47 3.57
N ARG A 510 6.92 -17.82 2.55
CA ARG A 510 8.18 -18.28 1.95
C ARG A 510 9.06 -17.14 1.47
N ASN A 511 10.38 -17.42 1.42
CA ASN A 511 11.40 -16.49 0.90
C ASN A 511 11.43 -15.13 1.63
N ASN A 512 10.87 -15.02 2.83
CA ASN A 512 10.84 -13.77 3.58
C ASN A 512 12.06 -13.64 4.49
N ARG A 513 12.41 -12.40 4.81
CA ARG A 513 13.39 -12.08 5.83
C ARG A 513 12.71 -11.28 6.94
N ALA A 514 12.94 -11.65 8.21
CA ALA A 514 12.48 -10.88 9.34
C ALA A 514 13.58 -10.72 10.39
N SER A 515 13.69 -9.51 10.96
CA SER A 515 14.72 -9.19 11.94
C SER A 515 14.10 -8.61 13.20
N GLN A 516 14.46 -9.20 14.35
CA GLN A 516 14.29 -8.65 15.69
C GLN A 516 12.82 -8.46 16.16
N PHE A 517 11.89 -9.20 15.60
CA PHE A 517 10.53 -9.33 16.14
C PHE A 517 10.51 -10.28 17.34
N ARG A 518 9.46 -10.18 18.18
CA ARG A 518 9.18 -11.20 19.18
C ARG A 518 8.86 -12.52 18.49
N HIS A 519 7.90 -12.51 17.54
CA HIS A 519 7.56 -13.66 16.71
C HIS A 519 7.66 -13.27 15.23
N PHE A 520 8.26 -14.14 14.44
CA PHE A 520 8.25 -14.01 12.99
C PHE A 520 6.87 -14.37 12.45
N ALA A 521 6.34 -15.54 12.83
CA ALA A 521 5.01 -15.98 12.42
C ALA A 521 4.26 -16.64 13.58
N VAL A 522 3.00 -16.24 13.76
CA VAL A 522 2.02 -16.94 14.60
C VAL A 522 0.97 -17.51 13.66
N VAL A 523 0.88 -18.85 13.59
CA VAL A 523 0.07 -19.57 12.61
C VAL A 523 -0.93 -20.44 13.33
N SER A 524 -2.21 -20.10 13.23
CA SER A 524 -3.31 -20.84 13.86
C SER A 524 -4.10 -21.71 12.88
N GLY A 525 -3.78 -21.65 11.57
CA GLY A 525 -4.32 -22.55 10.53
C GLY A 525 -3.47 -23.78 10.26
N GLY A 526 -4.03 -24.74 9.54
CA GLY A 526 -3.36 -25.95 9.08
C GLY A 526 -2.98 -25.94 7.60
N ASN A 527 -2.36 -27.05 7.14
CA ASN A 527 -1.92 -27.28 5.76
C ASN A 527 -0.95 -26.22 5.22
N GLY A 528 -0.21 -25.57 6.13
CA GLY A 528 0.67 -24.46 5.82
C GLY A 528 2.01 -24.90 5.21
N VAL A 529 2.65 -23.97 4.48
CA VAL A 529 4.03 -24.11 4.03
C VAL A 529 4.83 -22.91 4.48
N ILE A 530 5.84 -23.12 5.35
CA ILE A 530 6.76 -22.09 5.83
C ILE A 530 8.15 -22.46 5.31
N ALA A 531 8.61 -21.82 4.24
CA ALA A 531 9.78 -22.30 3.52
C ALA A 531 10.75 -21.20 3.11
N ASN A 532 12.05 -21.51 3.18
CA ASN A 532 13.14 -20.67 2.69
C ASN A 532 13.16 -19.26 3.32
N ASN A 533 12.62 -19.09 4.52
CA ASN A 533 12.66 -17.81 5.21
C ASN A 533 13.96 -17.68 6.02
N HIS A 534 14.38 -16.43 6.23
CA HIS A 534 15.46 -16.12 7.15
C HIS A 534 14.91 -15.20 8.25
N PHE A 535 14.89 -15.69 9.48
CA PHE A 535 14.50 -14.84 10.60
C PHE A 535 15.53 -14.87 11.72
N PHE A 536 15.88 -13.67 12.13
CA PHE A 536 16.91 -13.35 13.08
C PHE A 536 16.31 -12.62 14.28
N GLN A 537 16.37 -13.23 15.45
CA GLN A 537 15.80 -12.61 16.66
C GLN A 537 16.78 -11.69 17.39
N GLY A 538 18.06 -11.76 17.02
CA GLY A 538 19.13 -11.05 17.71
C GLY A 538 19.68 -11.81 18.90
N ASP A 539 20.75 -11.35 19.47
CA ASP A 539 21.55 -12.01 20.48
C ASP A 539 21.66 -11.23 21.81
N SER A 540 20.82 -10.21 22.01
CA SER A 540 20.85 -9.34 23.18
C SER A 540 20.39 -10.00 24.49
N SER A 541 19.90 -11.24 24.46
CA SER A 541 19.39 -11.95 25.64
C SER A 541 19.63 -13.45 25.55
N GLY A 542 20.00 -14.07 26.67
CA GLY A 542 20.05 -15.52 26.81
C GLY A 542 18.67 -16.21 26.83
N VAL A 543 17.58 -15.45 27.03
CA VAL A 543 16.19 -15.92 26.95
C VAL A 543 15.62 -15.56 25.60
N ARG A 544 15.16 -16.55 24.87
CA ARG A 544 14.62 -16.40 23.51
C ARG A 544 13.13 -16.64 23.46
N SER A 545 12.47 -16.06 22.45
CA SER A 545 11.07 -16.32 22.14
C SER A 545 10.97 -17.23 20.91
N ALA A 546 9.81 -17.84 20.70
CA ALA A 546 9.54 -18.59 19.49
C ALA A 546 9.61 -17.67 18.27
N GLY A 547 10.38 -18.06 17.25
CA GLY A 547 10.36 -17.40 15.93
C GLY A 547 9.09 -17.77 15.17
N ILE A 548 8.79 -19.07 15.09
CA ILE A 548 7.54 -19.61 14.54
C ILE A 548 6.72 -20.22 15.67
N VAL A 549 5.44 -19.89 15.72
CA VAL A 549 4.46 -20.48 16.62
C VAL A 549 3.39 -21.16 15.77
N LEU A 550 3.20 -22.47 15.95
CA LEU A 550 2.13 -23.24 15.33
C LEU A 550 1.09 -23.55 16.41
N CYS A 551 -0.07 -22.91 16.33
CA CYS A 551 -1.08 -22.92 17.39
C CYS A 551 -2.13 -24.04 17.23
N LEU A 552 -2.01 -24.90 16.22
CA LEU A 552 -2.94 -25.99 15.94
C LEU A 552 -2.29 -27.37 16.21
N LYS A 553 -2.92 -28.19 17.07
CA LYS A 553 -2.42 -29.54 17.36
C LYS A 553 -2.34 -30.47 16.14
N ASN A 554 -3.32 -30.43 15.24
CA ASN A 554 -3.31 -31.17 13.97
C ASN A 554 -3.00 -30.18 12.82
N THR A 555 -1.71 -29.90 12.63
CA THR A 555 -1.32 -28.76 11.79
C THR A 555 -1.15 -29.12 10.31
N ASN A 556 -0.76 -30.34 9.95
CA ASN A 556 -0.41 -30.76 8.58
C ASN A 556 0.50 -29.75 7.85
N THR A 557 1.45 -29.16 8.60
CA THR A 557 2.28 -28.05 8.13
C THR A 557 3.70 -28.50 7.85
N THR A 558 4.29 -27.94 6.79
CA THR A 558 5.70 -28.15 6.44
C THR A 558 6.50 -26.87 6.75
N VAL A 559 7.60 -27.04 7.52
CA VAL A 559 8.58 -25.99 7.82
C VAL A 559 9.92 -26.40 7.24
N SER A 560 10.34 -25.85 6.09
CA SER A 560 11.51 -26.36 5.38
C SER A 560 12.43 -25.30 4.80
N GLY A 561 13.75 -25.58 4.79
CA GLY A 561 14.73 -24.69 4.16
C GLY A 561 14.93 -23.35 4.85
N ASN A 562 14.40 -23.15 6.05
CA ASN A 562 14.50 -21.88 6.76
C ASN A 562 15.84 -21.74 7.49
N TYR A 563 16.27 -20.49 7.65
CA TYR A 563 17.36 -20.11 8.53
C TYR A 563 16.76 -19.54 9.82
N VAL A 564 16.87 -20.30 10.91
CA VAL A 564 16.27 -20.00 12.22
C VAL A 564 17.39 -19.56 13.15
N ASP A 565 17.48 -18.25 13.39
CA ASP A 565 18.61 -17.65 14.09
C ASP A 565 18.19 -17.06 15.44
N ASN A 566 18.78 -17.59 16.51
CA ASN A 566 18.55 -17.18 17.89
C ASN A 566 17.09 -17.27 18.36
N CYS A 567 16.32 -18.18 17.79
CA CYS A 567 14.93 -18.45 18.15
C CYS A 567 14.60 -19.94 17.94
N PHE A 568 13.37 -20.31 18.16
CA PHE A 568 12.92 -21.69 18.06
C PHE A 568 11.54 -21.80 17.41
N ILE A 569 11.16 -23.02 17.04
CA ILE A 569 9.81 -23.37 16.60
C ILE A 569 9.04 -23.88 17.83
N GLU A 570 7.88 -23.29 18.10
CA GLU A 570 6.95 -23.74 19.14
C GLU A 570 5.71 -24.34 18.48
N TRP A 571 5.35 -25.54 18.89
CA TRP A 571 4.12 -26.22 18.50
C TRP A 571 3.21 -26.37 19.69
N THR A 572 2.04 -25.76 19.63
CA THR A 572 1.11 -25.63 20.75
C THR A 572 -0.34 -25.82 20.29
N ASN A 573 -1.26 -25.99 21.23
CA ASN A 573 -2.71 -26.02 21.02
C ASN A 573 -3.42 -24.95 21.84
N GLU A 574 -2.84 -23.77 21.95
CA GLU A 574 -3.36 -22.67 22.78
C GLU A 574 -4.67 -22.02 22.27
N GLY A 575 -5.19 -22.43 21.13
CA GLY A 575 -6.53 -22.08 20.62
C GLY A 575 -7.50 -23.26 20.70
N ASP A 576 -7.21 -24.32 21.47
CA ASP A 576 -8.08 -25.49 21.60
C ASP A 576 -9.11 -25.26 22.71
N PRO A 577 -10.41 -25.17 22.41
CA PRO A 577 -11.44 -24.92 23.42
C PRO A 577 -11.70 -26.11 24.35
N GLU A 578 -11.24 -27.31 23.94
CA GLU A 578 -11.28 -28.53 24.71
C GLU A 578 -9.85 -29.10 24.76
N PRO A 579 -8.97 -28.52 25.60
CA PRO A 579 -7.55 -28.80 25.52
C PRO A 579 -7.15 -30.24 25.94
N ASP A 580 -7.92 -30.90 26.80
CA ASP A 580 -7.62 -32.29 27.19
C ASP A 580 -7.80 -33.26 26.02
N PHE A 581 -6.82 -34.12 25.81
CA PHE A 581 -6.95 -35.17 24.80
C PHE A 581 -7.80 -36.33 25.30
N VAL A 582 -9.00 -36.43 24.76
CA VAL A 582 -9.93 -37.56 25.05
C VAL A 582 -9.93 -38.57 23.89
N SER A 583 -10.04 -38.06 22.66
CA SER A 583 -10.09 -38.90 21.45
C SER A 583 -9.72 -38.04 20.19
N GLY A 584 -9.53 -38.71 19.05
CA GLY A 584 -9.24 -38.04 17.77
C GLY A 584 -7.76 -37.71 17.58
N PHE A 585 -7.48 -36.48 17.16
CA PHE A 585 -6.13 -36.04 16.83
C PHE A 585 -5.43 -35.39 18.03
N GLY A 586 -4.25 -35.88 18.37
CA GLY A 586 -3.27 -35.18 19.20
C GLY A 586 -2.41 -34.26 18.37
N PHE A 587 -1.18 -33.97 18.80
CA PHE A 587 -0.19 -33.28 18.00
C PHE A 587 0.18 -34.12 16.78
N SER A 588 -0.17 -33.68 15.56
CA SER A 588 0.00 -34.51 14.36
C SER A 588 0.26 -33.68 13.11
N GLY A 589 0.94 -34.29 12.12
CA GLY A 589 1.12 -33.74 10.78
C GLY A 589 2.18 -32.64 10.68
N LEU A 590 3.17 -32.57 11.57
CA LEU A 590 4.25 -31.59 11.46
C LEU A 590 5.48 -32.18 10.77
N SER A 591 5.89 -31.54 9.67
CA SER A 591 7.13 -31.84 8.95
C SER A 591 8.10 -30.66 9.05
N VAL A 592 9.22 -30.85 9.75
CA VAL A 592 10.31 -29.87 9.87
C VAL A 592 11.52 -30.46 9.16
N THR A 593 11.97 -29.85 8.04
CA THR A 593 12.98 -30.47 7.20
C THR A 593 13.99 -29.46 6.64
N ASN A 594 15.26 -29.87 6.55
CA ASN A 594 16.31 -29.12 5.85
C ASN A 594 16.49 -27.66 6.32
N ASN A 595 16.22 -27.36 7.59
CA ASN A 595 16.43 -26.03 8.14
C ASN A 595 17.84 -25.90 8.73
N VAL A 596 18.35 -24.68 8.76
CA VAL A 596 19.54 -24.30 9.52
C VAL A 596 19.09 -23.64 10.81
N PHE A 597 19.42 -24.25 11.95
CA PHE A 597 19.17 -23.72 13.28
C PHE A 597 20.49 -23.23 13.89
N LEU A 598 20.54 -21.96 14.21
CA LEU A 598 21.69 -21.33 14.84
C LEU A 598 21.27 -20.65 16.15
N CYS A 599 22.07 -20.78 17.18
CA CYS A 599 21.97 -19.94 18.37
C CYS A 599 23.34 -19.54 18.89
N SER A 600 23.41 -18.40 19.56
CA SER A 600 24.60 -17.88 20.22
C SER A 600 24.30 -17.60 21.70
N ASP A 601 25.31 -17.87 22.58
CA ASP A 601 25.27 -17.55 24.01
C ASP A 601 24.02 -18.02 24.77
N MET A 602 23.57 -19.24 24.43
CA MET A 602 22.39 -19.84 25.02
C MET A 602 22.71 -20.62 26.32
N SER A 603 21.70 -20.69 27.19
CA SER A 603 21.73 -21.61 28.30
C SER A 603 21.70 -23.06 27.80
N ALA A 604 22.27 -24.00 28.61
CA ALA A 604 22.27 -25.42 28.26
C ALA A 604 20.85 -26.01 28.09
N GLN A 605 19.82 -25.38 28.65
CA GLN A 605 18.42 -25.78 28.54
C GLN A 605 17.70 -25.25 27.30
N PHE A 606 18.34 -24.43 26.46
CA PHE A 606 17.75 -24.00 25.23
C PHE A 606 17.49 -25.17 24.28
N SER A 607 16.38 -25.11 23.55
CA SER A 607 16.02 -26.08 22.51
C SER A 607 15.42 -25.38 21.29
N PHE A 608 15.64 -25.92 20.11
CA PHE A 608 15.17 -25.35 18.84
C PHE A 608 13.75 -25.75 18.45
N ILE A 609 13.27 -26.88 18.98
CA ILE A 609 11.93 -27.42 18.71
C ILE A 609 11.24 -27.66 20.03
N ILE A 610 10.16 -26.97 20.30
CA ILE A 610 9.42 -27.07 21.56
C ILE A 610 7.98 -27.48 21.28
N VAL A 611 7.51 -28.54 21.93
CA VAL A 611 6.08 -28.85 21.97
C VAL A 611 5.54 -28.36 23.30
N LYS A 612 4.49 -27.55 23.27
CA LYS A 612 3.86 -26.95 24.45
C LYS A 612 2.39 -27.33 24.50
N PRO A 613 2.05 -28.45 25.15
CA PRO A 613 0.68 -28.91 25.24
C PRO A 613 -0.11 -28.11 26.29
N TYR A 614 -1.33 -27.75 25.95
CA TYR A 614 -2.41 -27.38 26.86
C TYR A 614 -3.34 -28.59 27.02
N GLY A 615 -3.74 -28.90 28.25
CA GLY A 615 -4.54 -30.08 28.55
C GLY A 615 -3.75 -31.38 28.64
N GLN A 616 -4.36 -32.37 29.25
CA GLN A 616 -3.73 -33.66 29.61
C GLN A 616 -3.77 -34.67 28.46
N ASN A 617 -2.94 -35.71 28.59
CA ASN A 617 -2.91 -36.92 27.76
C ASN A 617 -2.54 -36.74 26.27
N HIS A 618 -2.09 -35.58 25.84
CA HIS A 618 -1.64 -35.37 24.45
C HIS A 618 -0.44 -36.28 24.13
N ARG A 619 -0.41 -36.71 22.88
CA ARG A 619 0.70 -37.44 22.26
C ARG A 619 1.07 -36.83 20.93
N VAL A 620 2.27 -37.08 20.47
CA VAL A 620 2.66 -36.80 19.09
C VAL A 620 2.39 -38.02 18.22
N ASN A 621 1.70 -37.83 17.10
CA ASN A 621 1.43 -38.85 16.09
C ASN A 621 1.68 -38.30 14.68
N GLY A 622 2.83 -38.59 14.11
CA GLY A 622 3.23 -38.05 12.79
C GLY A 622 4.01 -36.74 12.92
N MET A 623 5.30 -36.86 13.24
CA MET A 623 6.27 -35.75 13.24
C MET A 623 7.54 -36.20 12.53
N ASN A 624 7.98 -35.37 11.57
CA ASN A 624 9.25 -35.57 10.88
C ASN A 624 10.20 -34.42 11.15
N VAL A 625 11.39 -34.70 11.69
CA VAL A 625 12.47 -33.73 11.93
C VAL A 625 13.73 -34.26 11.25
N SER A 626 14.04 -33.80 10.05
CA SER A 626 15.11 -34.43 9.26
C SER A 626 15.93 -33.44 8.43
N GLY A 627 17.22 -33.79 8.26
CA GLY A 627 18.14 -33.05 7.36
C GLY A 627 18.58 -31.70 7.89
N HIS A 628 18.52 -31.46 9.18
CA HIS A 628 18.87 -30.17 9.79
C HIS A 628 20.35 -30.04 10.11
N LEU A 629 20.81 -28.77 10.07
CA LEU A 629 21.99 -28.36 10.79
C LEU A 629 21.58 -27.66 12.09
N PHE A 630 21.84 -28.28 13.25
CA PHE A 630 21.69 -27.66 14.55
C PHE A 630 23.06 -27.21 15.07
N ARG A 631 23.20 -25.92 15.33
CA ARG A 631 24.47 -25.35 15.76
C ARG A 631 24.28 -24.37 16.93
N SER A 632 25.05 -24.59 18.02
CA SER A 632 25.23 -23.59 19.06
C SER A 632 26.62 -22.96 18.97
N SER A 633 26.71 -21.64 19.07
CA SER A 633 27.94 -20.84 19.09
C SER A 633 28.14 -20.24 20.48
N GLY A 634 29.34 -20.29 21.04
CA GLY A 634 29.62 -19.70 22.36
C GLY A 634 29.24 -20.55 23.57
N GLY A 635 28.63 -21.72 23.36
CA GLY A 635 28.23 -22.63 24.41
C GLY A 635 27.69 -23.95 23.87
N THR A 636 27.45 -24.93 24.77
CA THR A 636 26.86 -26.22 24.40
C THR A 636 25.44 -26.33 24.99
N ILE A 637 24.46 -26.63 24.13
CA ILE A 637 23.10 -26.93 24.58
C ILE A 637 22.94 -28.44 24.83
N ASN A 638 22.03 -28.79 25.75
CA ASN A 638 21.83 -30.19 26.11
C ASN A 638 21.19 -31.00 24.97
N ARG A 639 20.12 -30.46 24.35
CA ARG A 639 19.36 -31.15 23.31
C ARG A 639 18.60 -30.14 22.43
N VAL A 640 18.18 -30.58 21.25
CA VAL A 640 17.51 -29.70 20.25
C VAL A 640 16.00 -29.61 20.42
N ASP A 641 15.41 -30.51 21.21
CA ASP A 641 13.98 -30.65 21.39
C ASP A 641 13.58 -30.62 22.87
N ARG A 642 12.37 -30.21 23.17
CA ARG A 642 11.84 -30.15 24.53
C ARG A 642 10.31 -30.16 24.55
N VAL A 643 9.73 -30.70 25.63
CA VAL A 643 8.34 -30.45 26.01
C VAL A 643 8.32 -29.31 27.03
N ASP A 644 7.56 -28.25 26.73
CA ASP A 644 7.26 -27.22 27.71
C ASP A 644 6.06 -27.66 28.54
N THR A 645 6.34 -28.06 29.77
CA THR A 645 5.34 -28.65 30.69
C THR A 645 4.66 -27.61 31.57
N SER A 646 4.74 -26.33 31.22
CA SER A 646 4.13 -25.26 32.02
C SER A 646 2.62 -25.40 32.22
N PHE A 647 1.93 -26.01 31.24
CA PHE A 647 0.49 -26.30 31.32
C PHE A 647 0.18 -27.77 31.41
N ALA A 648 0.85 -28.62 30.60
CA ALA A 648 0.67 -30.06 30.59
C ALA A 648 1.89 -30.77 30.01
N GLY A 649 1.98 -32.09 30.20
CA GLY A 649 3.00 -32.95 29.59
C GLY A 649 2.46 -33.77 28.43
N LEU A 650 3.39 -34.47 27.73
CA LEU A 650 3.03 -35.44 26.70
C LEU A 650 2.96 -36.86 27.30
N ASN A 651 2.05 -37.67 26.81
CA ASN A 651 1.99 -39.07 27.09
C ASN A 651 3.05 -39.84 26.26
N LEU A 652 4.25 -39.95 26.82
CA LEU A 652 5.40 -40.56 26.16
C LEU A 652 5.21 -42.06 25.85
N ALA A 653 4.29 -42.74 26.55
CA ALA A 653 3.97 -44.13 26.26
C ALA A 653 3.07 -44.34 25.01
N ALA A 654 2.50 -43.29 24.49
CA ALA A 654 1.55 -43.36 23.36
C ALA A 654 2.05 -42.66 22.08
N MET A 655 3.33 -42.35 21.99
CA MET A 655 3.96 -41.71 20.84
C MET A 655 3.93 -42.59 19.59
N ARG A 656 3.72 -42.00 18.39
CA ARG A 656 3.62 -42.72 17.13
C ARG A 656 4.19 -41.94 15.96
N ASN A 657 4.74 -42.68 14.99
CA ASN A 657 5.18 -42.11 13.69
C ASN A 657 6.11 -40.90 13.82
N ILE A 658 7.13 -41.01 14.67
CA ILE A 658 8.10 -39.95 14.94
C ILE A 658 9.42 -40.26 14.25
N HIS A 659 9.93 -39.35 13.49
CA HIS A 659 11.21 -39.44 12.79
C HIS A 659 12.12 -38.26 13.15
N PHE A 660 13.31 -38.55 13.68
CA PHE A 660 14.42 -37.64 13.89
C PHE A 660 15.66 -38.24 13.22
N THR A 661 15.89 -37.86 11.96
CA THR A 661 16.87 -38.57 11.13
C THR A 661 17.75 -37.60 10.31
N ASN A 662 18.98 -38.03 10.03
CA ASN A 662 19.89 -37.29 9.14
C ASN A 662 20.20 -35.86 9.60
N ASN A 663 20.16 -35.57 10.89
CA ASN A 663 20.47 -34.24 11.43
C ASN A 663 21.95 -34.17 11.82
N THR A 664 22.51 -32.99 11.63
CA THR A 664 23.89 -32.65 12.04
C THR A 664 23.87 -31.81 13.30
N TYR A 665 24.66 -32.19 14.29
CA TYR A 665 24.72 -31.56 15.61
C TYR A 665 26.10 -30.95 15.87
N LEU A 666 26.18 -29.66 16.11
CA LEU A 666 27.39 -28.93 16.48
C LEU A 666 27.20 -28.21 17.81
N ASN A 667 27.99 -28.61 18.83
CA ASN A 667 27.85 -28.15 20.22
C ASN A 667 26.46 -28.44 20.80
N VAL A 668 25.98 -29.65 20.57
CA VAL A 668 24.79 -30.24 21.18
C VAL A 668 25.25 -31.51 21.90
N SER A 669 25.00 -31.63 23.22
CA SER A 669 25.47 -32.74 24.02
C SER A 669 24.80 -34.05 23.63
N ASN A 670 23.49 -34.04 23.45
CA ASN A 670 22.69 -35.22 23.11
C ASN A 670 22.11 -35.04 21.70
N GLY A 671 22.71 -35.68 20.71
CA GLY A 671 22.18 -35.79 19.37
C GLY A 671 20.91 -36.66 19.38
N VAL A 672 19.76 -36.05 19.10
CA VAL A 672 18.45 -36.73 19.19
C VAL A 672 18.16 -37.48 17.92
N GLU A 673 17.84 -38.78 18.04
CA GLU A 673 17.56 -39.65 16.91
C GLU A 673 16.37 -40.57 17.19
N ASN A 674 15.55 -40.84 16.18
CA ASN A 674 14.52 -41.87 16.18
C ASN A 674 14.24 -42.37 14.75
N PRO A 675 14.57 -43.64 14.40
CA PRO A 675 15.16 -44.68 15.22
C PRO A 675 16.58 -44.36 15.66
N LEU A 676 16.90 -44.63 16.93
CA LEU A 676 18.21 -44.43 17.55
C LEU A 676 19.10 -45.64 17.35
N LEU A 677 20.27 -45.46 16.77
CA LEU A 677 21.30 -46.47 16.65
C LEU A 677 22.24 -46.39 17.86
N LEU A 678 22.34 -47.51 18.60
CA LEU A 678 23.16 -47.65 19.80
C LEU A 678 24.20 -48.76 19.61
N SER A 679 25.45 -48.49 20.00
CA SER A 679 26.47 -49.51 20.18
C SER A 679 26.66 -49.79 21.68
N HIS A 680 26.63 -51.04 22.07
CA HIS A 680 26.82 -51.48 23.43
C HIS A 680 27.97 -52.48 23.52
N ALA A 681 28.90 -52.24 24.45
CA ALA A 681 29.99 -53.14 24.75
C ALA A 681 29.83 -53.66 26.17
N GLN A 682 29.48 -54.93 26.31
CA GLN A 682 29.40 -55.63 27.57
C GLN A 682 30.74 -56.33 27.89
N ASN A 683 31.59 -55.66 28.64
CA ASN A 683 32.96 -56.12 28.92
C ASN A 683 33.02 -57.14 30.01
N THR A 684 32.00 -57.25 30.86
CA THR A 684 31.88 -58.20 31.95
C THR A 684 30.77 -59.21 31.65
N HIS A 685 30.91 -60.44 32.14
CA HIS A 685 29.88 -61.48 32.01
C HIS A 685 28.61 -61.03 32.76
N ALA A 686 27.50 -60.86 32.07
CA ALA A 686 26.20 -60.52 32.65
C ALA A 686 25.09 -61.23 31.88
N GLN A 687 24.08 -61.71 32.62
CA GLN A 687 22.90 -62.31 32.04
C GLN A 687 21.97 -61.24 31.45
N THR A 688 21.97 -60.05 32.02
CA THR A 688 21.22 -58.90 31.52
C THR A 688 22.19 -57.78 31.09
N TRP A 689 22.19 -57.42 29.80
CA TRP A 689 22.91 -56.27 29.34
C TRP A 689 21.99 -55.06 29.43
N VAL A 690 22.34 -54.08 30.24
CA VAL A 690 21.60 -52.80 30.40
C VAL A 690 22.09 -51.83 29.38
N ILE A 691 21.25 -51.47 28.42
CA ILE A 691 21.57 -50.58 27.29
C ILE A 691 20.80 -49.31 27.45
N ASP A 692 21.52 -48.26 27.82
CA ASP A 692 20.97 -46.94 28.08
C ASP A 692 20.94 -46.14 26.78
N THR A 693 19.84 -45.41 26.50
CA THR A 693 19.70 -44.54 25.33
C THR A 693 20.46 -43.25 25.50
N ALA A 694 21.02 -42.95 26.66
CA ALA A 694 21.77 -41.75 26.98
C ALA A 694 20.94 -40.46 26.71
N ASN A 695 19.64 -40.52 27.00
CA ASN A 695 18.70 -39.40 26.77
C ASN A 695 18.71 -38.88 25.31
N ARG A 696 18.96 -39.75 24.32
CA ARG A 696 19.01 -39.43 22.89
C ARG A 696 17.70 -39.68 22.14
N LEU A 697 16.68 -40.27 22.77
CA LEU A 697 15.35 -40.36 22.18
C LEU A 697 14.64 -38.99 22.20
N PRO A 698 13.83 -38.66 21.19
CA PRO A 698 13.09 -37.40 21.15
C PRO A 698 12.27 -37.15 22.41
N PHE A 699 12.24 -35.88 22.86
CA PHE A 699 11.49 -35.39 24.01
C PHE A 699 11.82 -36.10 25.34
N GLY A 700 12.97 -36.79 25.43
CA GLY A 700 13.28 -37.66 26.58
C GLY A 700 12.33 -38.85 26.66
N GLY A 701 11.93 -39.39 25.51
CA GLY A 701 10.92 -40.42 25.38
C GLY A 701 11.36 -41.80 25.87
N TYR A 702 10.40 -42.73 25.97
CA TYR A 702 10.59 -44.10 26.42
C TYR A 702 11.08 -44.99 25.27
N THR A 703 11.79 -46.06 25.61
CA THR A 703 12.05 -47.14 24.65
C THR A 703 10.78 -47.95 24.45
N LEU A 704 10.09 -47.81 23.31
CA LEU A 704 8.83 -48.51 23.04
C LEU A 704 9.03 -49.74 22.15
N GLN A 705 10.05 -49.74 21.30
CA GLN A 705 10.30 -50.81 20.34
C GLN A 705 11.80 -51.00 20.09
N VAL A 706 12.25 -52.24 19.94
CA VAL A 706 13.55 -52.59 19.34
C VAL A 706 13.31 -53.15 17.96
N GLU A 707 13.78 -52.40 16.92
CA GLU A 707 13.66 -52.87 15.53
C GLU A 707 14.66 -53.99 15.21
N SER A 708 15.87 -53.88 15.78
CA SER A 708 16.91 -54.89 15.57
C SER A 708 17.92 -54.91 16.72
N LEU A 709 18.49 -56.07 16.96
CA LEU A 709 19.68 -56.27 17.75
C LEU A 709 20.63 -57.14 16.94
N VAL A 710 21.82 -56.65 16.64
CA VAL A 710 22.84 -57.35 15.89
C VAL A 710 24.08 -57.48 16.75
N LEU A 711 24.57 -58.69 16.93
CA LEU A 711 25.80 -58.98 17.68
C LEU A 711 27.01 -58.57 16.81
N SER A 712 27.78 -57.61 17.27
CA SER A 712 28.97 -57.12 16.56
C SER A 712 30.21 -57.95 16.88
N SER A 713 30.18 -58.73 17.99
CA SER A 713 31.18 -59.71 18.35
C SER A 713 30.50 -61.03 18.79
N ARG A 714 31.28 -62.12 18.84
CA ARG A 714 30.79 -63.44 19.38
C ARG A 714 30.56 -63.34 20.87
N PRO A 715 29.34 -63.55 21.36
CA PRO A 715 29.12 -63.61 22.83
C PRO A 715 29.89 -64.78 23.42
N ARG A 716 30.53 -64.55 24.57
CA ARG A 716 31.33 -65.51 25.25
C ARG A 716 30.81 -65.70 26.67
N ASP A 717 30.69 -67.02 27.10
CA ASP A 717 30.32 -67.40 28.45
C ASP A 717 31.47 -67.13 29.42
N THR A 718 31.23 -67.52 30.73
CA THR A 718 32.22 -67.39 31.79
C THR A 718 33.46 -68.24 31.60
N SER A 719 33.38 -69.25 30.75
CA SER A 719 34.49 -70.11 30.33
C SER A 719 35.20 -69.64 29.06
N ASN A 720 34.84 -68.46 28.54
CA ASN A 720 35.35 -67.85 27.30
C ASN A 720 35.01 -68.70 26.04
N VAL A 721 33.97 -69.53 26.11
CA VAL A 721 33.43 -70.27 24.97
C VAL A 721 32.37 -69.40 24.21
N SER A 722 32.30 -69.52 22.88
CA SER A 722 31.31 -68.81 22.09
C SER A 722 29.91 -69.37 22.33
N LEU A 723 28.97 -68.55 22.73
CA LEU A 723 27.57 -68.87 22.86
C LEU A 723 26.81 -68.64 21.52
N PHE A 724 26.09 -69.64 21.03
CA PHE A 724 25.26 -69.61 19.86
C PHE A 724 23.79 -69.42 20.22
N ALA A 725 23.48 -68.28 20.89
CA ALA A 725 22.13 -67.91 21.28
C ALA A 725 21.89 -66.40 20.99
N THR A 726 20.66 -66.02 20.90
CA THR A 726 20.24 -64.65 20.82
C THR A 726 19.54 -64.21 22.10
N PRO A 727 19.74 -62.98 22.59
CA PRO A 727 19.02 -62.48 23.73
C PRO A 727 17.57 -62.15 23.38
N TYR A 728 16.73 -62.22 24.38
CA TYR A 728 15.41 -61.59 24.34
C TYR A 728 15.54 -60.12 24.80
N THR A 729 14.81 -59.20 24.17
CA THR A 729 14.86 -57.77 24.51
C THR A 729 13.63 -57.35 25.30
N SER A 730 13.85 -56.62 26.40
CA SER A 730 12.81 -55.92 27.17
C SER A 730 12.99 -54.44 27.05
N VAL A 731 11.90 -53.70 26.84
CA VAL A 731 11.86 -52.24 26.64
C VAL A 731 11.23 -51.56 27.87
N ARG A 732 11.35 -50.20 27.93
CA ARG A 732 10.86 -49.38 29.07
C ARG A 732 11.49 -49.79 30.41
N GLU A 733 12.71 -50.13 30.37
CA GLU A 733 13.48 -50.49 31.57
C GLU A 733 14.17 -49.27 32.17
N GLY A 734 14.66 -49.42 33.40
CA GLY A 734 15.25 -48.34 34.17
C GLY A 734 14.23 -47.35 34.74
N GLY A 735 14.68 -46.43 35.60
CA GLY A 735 13.82 -45.45 36.27
C GLY A 735 13.22 -44.42 35.31
N GLY A 736 13.91 -44.13 34.18
CA GLY A 736 13.46 -43.23 33.10
C GLY A 736 12.66 -43.92 32.02
N GLN A 737 12.46 -45.23 32.05
CA GLN A 737 11.85 -46.07 31.01
C GLN A 737 12.55 -45.87 29.64
N ASP A 738 13.81 -45.53 29.64
CA ASP A 738 14.64 -45.18 28.49
C ASP A 738 15.78 -46.20 28.25
N GLN A 739 15.73 -47.34 28.92
CA GLN A 739 16.69 -48.44 28.77
C GLN A 739 16.07 -49.62 28.04
N VAL A 740 16.93 -50.36 27.35
CA VAL A 740 16.63 -51.70 26.81
C VAL A 740 17.47 -52.72 27.54
N HIS A 741 16.85 -53.78 28.04
CA HIS A 741 17.55 -54.95 28.60
C HIS A 741 17.62 -56.05 27.56
N ALA A 742 18.85 -56.48 27.21
CA ALA A 742 19.07 -57.70 26.44
C ALA A 742 19.37 -58.84 27.40
N ILE A 743 18.44 -59.82 27.52
CA ILE A 743 18.44 -60.90 28.52
C ILE A 743 18.89 -62.17 27.84
N TRP A 744 19.97 -62.74 28.36
CA TRP A 744 20.62 -63.93 27.87
C TRP A 744 20.22 -65.17 28.71
N PRO A 745 20.32 -66.40 28.17
CA PRO A 745 20.06 -67.61 28.91
C PRO A 745 21.09 -67.81 30.01
N GLU A 746 22.29 -67.29 29.89
CA GLU A 746 23.39 -67.36 30.84
C GLU A 746 24.28 -66.09 30.78
N PRO A 747 25.13 -65.84 31.78
CA PRO A 747 26.01 -64.68 31.79
C PRO A 747 27.04 -64.74 30.67
N VAL A 748 26.98 -63.69 29.76
CA VAL A 748 27.89 -63.55 28.63
C VAL A 748 28.45 -62.12 28.54
N ARG A 749 29.59 -61.97 27.84
CA ARG A 749 30.16 -60.73 27.44
C ARG A 749 30.25 -60.65 25.93
N GLY A 750 30.26 -59.44 25.36
CA GLY A 750 30.35 -59.21 23.90
C GLY A 750 29.79 -57.85 23.52
N ASP A 751 29.71 -57.60 22.22
CA ASP A 751 29.27 -56.34 21.68
C ASP A 751 28.01 -56.49 20.83
N ALA A 752 27.11 -55.50 20.91
CA ALA A 752 25.90 -55.46 20.12
C ALA A 752 25.62 -54.05 19.58
N THR A 753 24.97 -54.01 18.44
CA THR A 753 24.37 -52.78 17.90
C THR A 753 22.84 -52.94 17.90
N LEU A 754 22.14 -51.98 18.49
CA LEU A 754 20.69 -51.97 18.57
C LEU A 754 20.11 -50.80 17.79
N ARG A 755 18.94 -51.02 17.21
CA ARG A 755 18.10 -49.98 16.68
C ARG A 755 16.80 -49.86 17.46
N VAL A 756 16.64 -48.73 18.15
CA VAL A 756 15.58 -48.53 19.15
C VAL A 756 14.67 -47.39 18.73
N ARG A 757 13.38 -47.52 19.01
CA ARG A 757 12.39 -46.47 18.76
C ARG A 757 11.67 -46.04 20.04
N MET A 758 11.31 -44.75 20.09
CA MET A 758 10.45 -44.16 21.12
C MET A 758 8.96 -44.17 20.76
N ASP A 759 8.62 -44.72 19.62
CA ASP A 759 7.26 -44.77 19.07
C ASP A 759 6.94 -46.20 18.60
N SER A 760 5.66 -46.47 18.43
CA SER A 760 5.16 -47.77 18.02
C SER A 760 4.25 -47.72 16.78
#